data_bb51c11bfc8d5848792dbc19533f0ad4
#
_entry.id   bb51c11bfc8d5848792dbc19533f0ad4
#
_cell.length_a   1.000
_cell.length_b   1.000
_cell.length_c   1.000
_cell.angle_alpha   90.00
_cell.angle_beta   90.00
_cell.angle_gamma   90.00
#
_symmetry.space_group_name_H-M   'P 1'
#
loop_
_entity.id
_entity.type
_entity.pdbx_description
1 polymer ?
#
loop_
_entity_poly.entity_id
_entity_poly.type
_entity_poly.pdbx_seq_one_letter_code
_entity_poly.pdbx_strand_id
1 'polypeptide(L)'
;MTMLDRMRRHKGWLKWSLGLVVLAFIVFYIPDFLQTQTTLGAAPTEVIAEVNGQELTAGEFQRRYATQVQAYRTAYGANINAQMLKQLGIEQQILQQMVDEQAALAEAQRQGIKVSDEELAQQIFAIPGLQENGKFVGEATYERILQSQNPPMTKSEFEENLRRNMMIDKLRAALTDWMAVSDAEIDREFTLRNEKVKLQVVALTADKFRGQVTVTDADVSTYFDAHKAEYRKGEQRKVKMLLLDRDQIKAKMTVPPADIQRTYNDNITQYQTPEQVRASHILLKTEGKTEADVRKQAEEVLKQVKAGGDFAELAKKYSEDDGSKVNGGDLDYFTRGRMVPEFETAAFTLQPGQVSDLVKSQFGFHIIKVVDKKPATTRSIEEVKPQIEDQLKFELTDRQIATRAVDLATKLTTPADLDSVAKAAGLQVVESGFFAREDPVPGLGASPQVTTAAFELKDNTVSAPIQSPRGTVFITVTGKRDPYVPMLDEVKDRVREDAIRVRATELSRQRAREIAAALKAAKDFAGAAKAQGLESKDTELVARSAALPDIGVSPEVDKVAFSLPAGGVSDPISTNDGTVIIRVAERDEVTPEELKQGKEAFREQLLNERRNLFYSAYMTKAKEKMNIQINNEVVTRVSTQIGV
;
A
#
# COMPACT_ATOMS: atom_id res chain seq x y z
N MET A 1 62.05 -49.76 4.69
CA MET A 1 60.59 -49.96 4.51
C MET A 1 59.92 -48.65 4.85
N THR A 2 59.39 -47.98 3.82
CA THR A 2 58.78 -46.67 3.98
C THR A 2 57.36 -46.80 4.56
N MET A 3 56.88 -45.76 5.24
CA MET A 3 55.54 -45.69 5.88
C MET A 3 54.41 -46.06 4.92
N LEU A 4 54.59 -45.83 3.63
CA LEU A 4 53.69 -46.20 2.54
C LEU A 4 53.53 -47.72 2.31
N ASP A 5 54.57 -48.53 2.57
CA ASP A 5 54.51 -49.99 2.44
C ASP A 5 53.73 -50.66 3.58
N ARG A 6 53.70 -50.05 4.78
CA ARG A 6 52.84 -50.46 5.89
C ARG A 6 51.34 -50.16 5.62
N MET A 7 51.04 -49.05 4.99
CA MET A 7 49.64 -48.67 4.65
C MET A 7 49.05 -49.59 3.56
N ARG A 8 49.86 -50.11 2.62
CA ARG A 8 49.38 -51.05 1.59
C ARG A 8 49.03 -52.44 2.09
N ARG A 9 49.60 -52.89 3.20
CA ARG A 9 49.31 -54.23 3.79
C ARG A 9 48.02 -54.31 4.62
N HIS A 10 47.44 -53.16 5.02
CA HIS A 10 46.24 -53.13 5.84
C HIS A 10 45.06 -52.44 5.18
N LYS A 11 44.78 -52.78 3.88
CA LYS A 11 43.63 -52.27 3.13
C LYS A 11 42.28 -52.43 3.85
N GLY A 12 42.14 -53.44 4.66
CA GLY A 12 40.91 -53.67 5.44
C GLY A 12 40.74 -52.65 6.58
N TRP A 13 41.82 -52.33 7.32
CA TRP A 13 41.78 -51.38 8.41
C TRP A 13 41.56 -49.95 7.92
N LEU A 14 42.16 -49.57 6.75
CA LEU A 14 41.97 -48.27 6.11
C LEU A 14 40.52 -48.05 5.68
N LYS A 15 39.82 -49.11 5.18
CA LYS A 15 38.39 -49.04 4.86
C LYS A 15 37.55 -48.85 6.11
N TRP A 16 37.89 -49.50 7.21
CA TRP A 16 37.18 -49.35 8.48
C TRP A 16 37.45 -48.00 9.13
N SER A 17 38.67 -47.46 9.08
CA SER A 17 38.98 -46.12 9.60
C SER A 17 38.33 -45.02 8.77
N LEU A 18 38.30 -45.15 7.43
CA LEU A 18 37.57 -44.24 6.54
C LEU A 18 36.05 -44.31 6.77
N GLY A 19 35.53 -45.54 6.96
CA GLY A 19 34.11 -45.75 7.34
C GLY A 19 33.75 -45.08 8.68
N LEU A 20 34.64 -45.15 9.66
CA LEU A 20 34.48 -44.52 10.97
C LEU A 20 34.56 -43.01 10.92
N VAL A 21 35.43 -42.44 10.06
CA VAL A 21 35.51 -41.00 9.81
C VAL A 21 34.23 -40.52 9.07
N VAL A 22 33.76 -41.26 8.09
CA VAL A 22 32.50 -40.95 7.38
C VAL A 22 31.30 -41.07 8.34
N LEU A 23 31.27 -42.10 9.20
CA LEU A 23 30.24 -42.25 10.24
C LEU A 23 30.33 -41.12 11.30
N ALA A 24 31.52 -40.73 11.72
CA ALA A 24 31.72 -39.59 12.60
C ALA A 24 31.25 -38.27 11.94
N PHE A 25 31.54 -38.07 10.66
CA PHE A 25 31.01 -36.93 9.88
C PHE A 25 29.49 -36.97 9.80
N ILE A 26 28.90 -38.13 9.56
CA ILE A 26 27.43 -38.31 9.52
C ILE A 26 26.83 -38.04 10.93
N VAL A 27 27.45 -38.55 12.00
CA VAL A 27 26.93 -38.40 13.37
C VAL A 27 27.13 -36.97 13.92
N PHE A 28 28.20 -36.29 13.56
CA PHE A 28 28.48 -34.93 14.07
C PHE A 28 27.99 -33.80 13.16
N TYR A 29 27.90 -34.00 11.85
CA TYR A 29 27.45 -32.95 10.91
C TYR A 29 25.98 -33.05 10.48
N ILE A 30 25.40 -34.28 10.46
CA ILE A 30 23.99 -34.44 10.11
C ILE A 30 23.06 -33.95 11.22
N PRO A 31 23.33 -34.14 12.53
CA PRO A 31 22.50 -33.55 13.57
C PRO A 31 22.47 -32.01 13.53
N ASP A 32 23.60 -31.35 13.23
CA ASP A 32 23.63 -29.90 13.06
C ASP A 32 22.84 -29.46 11.80
N PHE A 33 22.91 -30.24 10.73
CA PHE A 33 22.08 -30.02 9.53
C PHE A 33 20.60 -30.31 9.78
N LEU A 34 20.26 -31.30 10.61
CA LEU A 34 18.88 -31.60 11.02
C LEU A 34 18.38 -30.68 12.15
N GLN A 35 19.26 -30.16 13.00
CA GLN A 35 18.88 -29.19 14.03
C GLN A 35 18.70 -27.78 13.48
N THR A 36 19.32 -27.42 12.35
CA THR A 36 19.03 -26.17 11.64
C THR A 36 17.65 -26.16 10.98
N GLN A 37 16.93 -27.30 10.93
CA GLN A 37 15.54 -27.36 10.46
C GLN A 37 14.47 -27.12 11.54
N THR A 38 14.85 -26.87 12.78
CA THR A 38 13.89 -26.52 13.85
C THR A 38 13.77 -25.01 14.12
N THR A 39 14.24 -24.17 13.23
CA THR A 39 13.79 -22.77 13.17
C THR A 39 12.38 -22.74 12.61
N LEU A 40 11.45 -22.15 13.34
CA LEU A 40 10.03 -21.97 13.04
C LEU A 40 9.75 -21.13 11.75
N GLY A 41 10.72 -20.95 10.86
CA GLY A 41 10.64 -20.19 9.63
C GLY A 41 10.74 -21.06 8.38
N ALA A 42 10.26 -20.57 7.25
CA ALA A 42 10.45 -21.21 5.96
C ALA A 42 11.91 -21.10 5.50
N ALA A 43 12.45 -22.19 4.92
CA ALA A 43 13.78 -22.16 4.32
C ALA A 43 13.77 -21.22 3.09
N PRO A 44 14.87 -20.49 2.79
CA PRO A 44 14.93 -19.59 1.62
C PRO A 44 14.63 -20.27 0.29
N THR A 45 14.89 -21.57 0.18
CA THR A 45 14.64 -22.39 -1.02
C THR A 45 13.24 -22.99 -1.05
N GLU A 46 12.42 -22.78 -0.04
CA GLU A 46 11.06 -23.33 0.03
C GLU A 46 10.13 -22.61 -0.94
N VAL A 47 9.30 -23.37 -1.65
CA VAL A 47 8.43 -22.82 -2.71
C VAL A 47 7.16 -22.24 -2.09
N ILE A 48 6.95 -20.93 -2.31
CA ILE A 48 5.74 -20.21 -1.84
C ILE A 48 4.64 -20.20 -2.89
N ALA A 49 5.01 -20.22 -4.16
CA ALA A 49 4.06 -20.33 -5.26
C ALA A 49 4.73 -20.96 -6.48
N GLU A 50 3.92 -21.54 -7.36
CA GLU A 50 4.34 -22.06 -8.66
C GLU A 50 3.45 -21.47 -9.75
N VAL A 51 4.06 -21.03 -10.85
CA VAL A 51 3.35 -20.49 -12.02
C VAL A 51 3.85 -21.21 -13.26
N ASN A 52 3.03 -22.06 -13.85
CA ASN A 52 3.39 -22.88 -15.03
C ASN A 52 4.70 -23.67 -14.88
N GLY A 53 4.94 -24.27 -13.72
CA GLY A 53 6.15 -25.05 -13.45
C GLY A 53 7.37 -24.23 -13.05
N GLN A 54 7.23 -22.90 -12.92
CA GLN A 54 8.28 -22.01 -12.39
C GLN A 54 8.01 -21.72 -10.92
N GLU A 55 8.99 -21.99 -10.10
CA GLU A 55 8.91 -21.85 -8.66
C GLU A 55 9.25 -20.43 -8.22
N LEU A 56 8.46 -19.89 -7.30
CA LEU A 56 8.74 -18.66 -6.55
C LEU A 56 9.14 -19.05 -5.14
N THR A 57 10.32 -18.61 -4.70
CA THR A 57 10.90 -19.06 -3.43
C THR A 57 10.65 -18.10 -2.27
N ALA A 58 10.67 -18.64 -1.05
CA ALA A 58 10.57 -17.86 0.18
C ALA A 58 11.68 -16.80 0.28
N GLY A 59 12.89 -17.14 -0.16
CA GLY A 59 14.04 -16.21 -0.13
C GLY A 59 13.86 -15.00 -1.07
N GLU A 60 13.27 -15.20 -2.27
CA GLU A 60 12.94 -14.09 -3.17
C GLU A 60 11.88 -13.18 -2.58
N PHE A 61 10.85 -13.76 -2.01
CA PHE A 61 9.79 -13.02 -1.34
C PHE A 61 10.36 -12.18 -0.17
N GLN A 62 11.18 -12.78 0.70
CA GLN A 62 11.81 -12.09 1.82
C GLN A 62 12.65 -10.88 1.37
N ARG A 63 13.44 -11.04 0.30
CA ARG A 63 14.24 -9.93 -0.25
C ARG A 63 13.36 -8.79 -0.75
N ARG A 64 12.29 -9.11 -1.52
CA ARG A 64 11.35 -8.09 -2.04
C ARG A 64 10.61 -7.40 -0.90
N TYR A 65 10.20 -8.15 0.10
CA TYR A 65 9.55 -7.60 1.29
C TYR A 65 10.47 -6.63 2.05
N ALA A 66 11.70 -7.02 2.32
CA ALA A 66 12.67 -6.16 3.00
C ALA A 66 12.91 -4.85 2.23
N THR A 67 13.06 -4.92 0.91
CA THR A 67 13.21 -3.74 0.05
C THR A 67 11.98 -2.83 0.12
N GLN A 68 10.79 -3.40 0.04
CA GLN A 68 9.54 -2.65 0.10
C GLN A 68 9.33 -1.98 1.46
N VAL A 69 9.60 -2.70 2.55
CA VAL A 69 9.54 -2.15 3.92
C VAL A 69 10.51 -0.99 4.09
N GLN A 70 11.72 -1.12 3.55
CA GLN A 70 12.71 -0.04 3.60
C GLN A 70 12.23 1.20 2.82
N ALA A 71 11.61 1.01 1.65
CA ALA A 71 11.03 2.10 0.88
C ALA A 71 9.89 2.80 1.66
N TYR A 72 9.01 2.04 2.31
CA TYR A 72 7.97 2.60 3.17
C TYR A 72 8.55 3.38 4.36
N ARG A 73 9.58 2.84 5.02
CA ARG A 73 10.26 3.53 6.13
C ARG A 73 10.90 4.84 5.67
N THR A 74 11.46 4.88 4.48
CA THR A 74 12.04 6.09 3.90
C THR A 74 10.98 7.14 3.58
N ALA A 75 9.82 6.72 3.04
CA ALA A 75 8.75 7.62 2.62
C ALA A 75 7.91 8.16 3.79
N TYR A 76 7.63 7.32 4.80
CA TYR A 76 6.68 7.62 5.89
C TYR A 76 7.34 7.70 7.28
N GLY A 77 8.67 7.54 7.36
CA GLY A 77 9.43 7.60 8.62
C GLY A 77 9.45 6.28 9.39
N ALA A 78 10.22 6.27 10.48
CA ALA A 78 10.48 5.07 11.30
C ALA A 78 9.25 4.57 12.11
N ASN A 79 8.12 5.27 12.07
CA ASN A 79 6.91 4.91 12.82
C ASN A 79 6.11 3.75 12.22
N ILE A 80 6.50 3.25 11.04
CA ILE A 80 5.87 2.08 10.43
C ILE A 80 6.34 0.83 11.17
N ASN A 81 5.41 0.21 11.89
CA ASN A 81 5.64 -1.05 12.59
C ASN A 81 5.09 -2.26 11.80
N ALA A 82 5.48 -3.47 12.20
CA ALA A 82 5.05 -4.72 11.57
C ALA A 82 3.52 -4.89 11.51
N GLN A 83 2.81 -4.43 12.53
CA GLN A 83 1.35 -4.48 12.59
C GLN A 83 0.70 -3.61 11.50
N MET A 84 1.24 -2.41 11.29
CA MET A 84 0.76 -1.48 10.26
C MET A 84 1.01 -2.03 8.85
N LEU A 85 2.19 -2.62 8.61
CA LEU A 85 2.51 -3.27 7.33
C LEU A 85 1.58 -4.45 7.04
N LYS A 86 1.24 -5.23 8.06
CA LYS A 86 0.28 -6.34 7.95
C LYS A 86 -1.14 -5.85 7.68
N GLN A 87 -1.57 -4.75 8.32
CA GLN A 87 -2.88 -4.13 8.06
C GLN A 87 -2.97 -3.56 6.63
N LEU A 88 -1.85 -3.05 6.09
CA LEU A 88 -1.76 -2.60 4.70
C LEU A 88 -1.72 -3.76 3.68
N GLY A 89 -1.62 -5.00 4.14
CA GLY A 89 -1.60 -6.18 3.27
C GLY A 89 -0.37 -6.26 2.37
N ILE A 90 0.76 -5.68 2.78
CA ILE A 90 1.99 -5.59 1.96
C ILE A 90 2.47 -6.97 1.53
N GLU A 91 2.37 -7.96 2.40
CA GLU A 91 2.75 -9.35 2.12
C GLU A 91 1.97 -9.91 0.92
N GLN A 92 0.64 -9.73 0.93
CA GLN A 92 -0.23 -10.20 -0.14
C GLN A 92 0.01 -9.44 -1.44
N GLN A 93 0.27 -8.13 -1.36
CA GLN A 93 0.60 -7.32 -2.53
C GLN A 93 1.88 -7.79 -3.20
N ILE A 94 2.94 -8.07 -2.42
CA ILE A 94 4.22 -8.55 -2.95
C ILE A 94 4.07 -9.94 -3.57
N LEU A 95 3.39 -10.86 -2.88
CA LEU A 95 3.14 -12.20 -3.42
C LEU A 95 2.37 -12.11 -4.75
N GLN A 96 1.30 -11.30 -4.79
CA GLN A 96 0.52 -11.11 -6.00
C GLN A 96 1.36 -10.51 -7.12
N GLN A 97 2.19 -9.52 -6.82
CA GLN A 97 3.11 -8.92 -7.80
C GLN A 97 4.11 -9.94 -8.34
N MET A 98 4.67 -10.81 -7.49
CA MET A 98 5.58 -11.87 -7.93
C MET A 98 4.88 -12.88 -8.85
N VAL A 99 3.67 -13.28 -8.51
CA VAL A 99 2.84 -14.17 -9.34
C VAL A 99 2.51 -13.51 -10.68
N ASP A 100 2.12 -12.23 -10.67
CA ASP A 100 1.78 -11.48 -11.88
C ASP A 100 2.99 -11.29 -12.81
N GLU A 101 4.16 -11.00 -12.24
CA GLU A 101 5.42 -10.90 -12.99
C GLU A 101 5.81 -12.25 -13.62
N GLN A 102 5.71 -13.32 -12.84
CA GLN A 102 6.03 -14.67 -13.35
C GLN A 102 5.02 -15.12 -14.42
N ALA A 103 3.74 -14.79 -14.26
CA ALA A 103 2.72 -15.05 -15.27
C ALA A 103 2.99 -14.26 -16.56
N ALA A 104 3.43 -13.00 -16.45
CA ALA A 104 3.81 -12.20 -17.62
C ALA A 104 5.03 -12.79 -18.35
N LEU A 105 6.02 -13.29 -17.63
CA LEU A 105 7.18 -13.97 -18.21
C LEU A 105 6.78 -15.28 -18.91
N ALA A 106 5.94 -16.08 -18.27
CA ALA A 106 5.43 -17.32 -18.87
C ALA A 106 4.66 -17.04 -20.17
N GLU A 107 3.86 -15.98 -20.19
CA GLU A 107 3.12 -15.54 -21.37
C GLU A 107 4.07 -15.01 -22.47
N ALA A 108 5.09 -14.22 -22.10
CA ALA A 108 6.11 -13.76 -23.04
C ALA A 108 6.84 -14.93 -23.69
N GLN A 109 7.23 -15.94 -22.91
CA GLN A 109 7.86 -17.18 -23.41
C GLN A 109 6.91 -17.95 -24.32
N ARG A 110 5.62 -18.09 -23.95
CA ARG A 110 4.60 -18.76 -24.77
C ARG A 110 4.44 -18.09 -26.13
N GLN A 111 4.58 -16.76 -26.19
CA GLN A 111 4.53 -15.99 -27.44
C GLN A 111 5.87 -15.98 -28.19
N GLY A 112 6.91 -16.63 -27.67
CA GLY A 112 8.22 -16.68 -28.30
C GLY A 112 9.03 -15.39 -28.18
N ILE A 113 8.66 -14.50 -27.26
CA ILE A 113 9.38 -13.24 -27.00
C ILE A 113 10.71 -13.55 -26.32
N LYS A 114 11.79 -13.01 -26.88
CA LYS A 114 13.16 -13.18 -26.38
C LYS A 114 13.88 -11.84 -26.35
N VAL A 115 14.90 -11.75 -25.52
CA VAL A 115 15.84 -10.63 -25.45
C VAL A 115 17.22 -11.16 -25.78
N SER A 116 17.84 -10.64 -26.83
CA SER A 116 19.19 -11.02 -27.22
C SER A 116 20.25 -10.40 -26.30
N ASP A 117 21.48 -10.92 -26.33
CA ASP A 117 22.57 -10.36 -25.53
C ASP A 117 22.96 -8.95 -26.01
N GLU A 118 22.82 -8.69 -27.33
CA GLU A 118 23.04 -7.36 -27.90
C GLU A 118 22.02 -6.34 -27.40
N GLU A 119 20.74 -6.71 -27.35
CA GLU A 119 19.68 -5.83 -26.81
C GLU A 119 19.89 -5.55 -25.32
N LEU A 120 20.25 -6.58 -24.54
CA LEU A 120 20.56 -6.42 -23.13
C LEU A 120 21.75 -5.49 -22.93
N ALA A 121 22.84 -5.67 -23.68
CA ALA A 121 24.02 -4.81 -23.59
C ALA A 121 23.69 -3.35 -23.97
N GLN A 122 22.90 -3.13 -25.01
CA GLN A 122 22.44 -1.78 -25.38
C GLN A 122 21.65 -1.14 -24.26
N GLN A 123 20.76 -1.87 -23.60
CA GLN A 123 19.98 -1.36 -22.48
C GLN A 123 20.86 -1.02 -21.27
N ILE A 124 21.85 -1.87 -20.95
CA ILE A 124 22.82 -1.60 -19.88
C ILE A 124 23.62 -0.33 -20.18
N PHE A 125 24.09 -0.17 -21.42
CA PHE A 125 24.84 1.01 -21.84
C PHE A 125 23.99 2.28 -21.86
N ALA A 126 22.68 2.17 -21.98
CA ALA A 126 21.76 3.32 -21.92
C ALA A 126 21.45 3.79 -20.51
N ILE A 127 21.78 3.03 -19.45
CA ILE A 127 21.50 3.42 -18.06
C ILE A 127 22.38 4.60 -17.65
N PRO A 128 21.82 5.79 -17.31
CA PRO A 128 22.61 6.98 -16.99
C PRO A 128 23.61 6.76 -15.84
N GLY A 129 23.23 5.99 -14.81
CA GLY A 129 24.11 5.68 -13.66
C GLY A 129 25.30 4.77 -14.00
N LEU A 130 25.34 4.18 -15.20
CA LEU A 130 26.43 3.37 -15.71
C LEU A 130 27.20 4.08 -16.82
N GLN A 131 27.03 5.42 -16.96
CA GLN A 131 27.73 6.24 -17.95
C GLN A 131 28.60 7.28 -17.25
N GLU A 132 29.78 7.52 -17.82
CA GLU A 132 30.66 8.62 -17.50
C GLU A 132 31.05 9.33 -18.80
N ASN A 133 30.77 10.64 -18.91
CA ASN A 133 30.99 11.43 -20.15
C ASN A 133 30.30 10.82 -21.39
N GLY A 134 29.10 10.23 -21.23
CA GLY A 134 28.34 9.60 -22.31
C GLY A 134 28.88 8.25 -22.78
N LYS A 135 29.82 7.65 -22.05
CA LYS A 135 30.38 6.32 -22.32
C LYS A 135 30.16 5.41 -21.13
N PHE A 136 30.05 4.13 -21.40
CA PHE A 136 29.94 3.10 -20.38
C PHE A 136 31.16 3.12 -19.44
N VAL A 137 30.92 3.05 -18.12
CA VAL A 137 31.94 3.18 -17.05
C VAL A 137 32.97 2.04 -17.03
N GLY A 138 32.80 1.01 -17.85
CA GLY A 138 33.63 -0.20 -17.87
C GLY A 138 33.20 -1.24 -16.83
N GLU A 139 33.58 -2.49 -17.11
CA GLU A 139 33.09 -3.67 -16.37
C GLU A 139 33.42 -3.62 -14.88
N ALA A 140 34.64 -3.29 -14.51
CA ALA A 140 35.09 -3.25 -13.11
C ALA A 140 34.36 -2.17 -12.28
N THR A 141 34.01 -1.03 -12.89
CA THR A 141 33.23 0.02 -12.23
C THR A 141 31.75 -0.37 -12.14
N TYR A 142 31.23 -1.00 -13.17
CA TYR A 142 29.87 -1.56 -13.21
C TYR A 142 29.65 -2.56 -12.06
N GLU A 143 30.53 -3.56 -11.90
CA GLU A 143 30.46 -4.52 -10.80
C GLU A 143 30.53 -3.84 -9.43
N ARG A 144 31.42 -2.84 -9.28
CA ARG A 144 31.54 -2.09 -8.03
C ARG A 144 30.27 -1.30 -7.71
N ILE A 145 29.63 -0.69 -8.71
CA ILE A 145 28.36 0.02 -8.55
C ILE A 145 27.28 -0.94 -8.07
N LEU A 146 27.15 -2.12 -8.68
CA LEU A 146 26.17 -3.13 -8.27
C LEU A 146 26.42 -3.65 -6.84
N GLN A 147 27.66 -3.86 -6.47
CA GLN A 147 28.04 -4.29 -5.12
C GLN A 147 27.81 -3.21 -4.06
N SER A 148 27.82 -1.92 -4.45
CA SER A 148 27.55 -0.80 -3.54
C SER A 148 26.05 -0.54 -3.32
N GLN A 149 25.17 -1.21 -4.05
CA GLN A 149 23.71 -1.11 -3.83
C GLN A 149 23.31 -1.73 -2.50
N ASN A 150 22.16 -1.37 -2.00
CA ASN A 150 21.58 -1.96 -0.80
C ASN A 150 20.20 -2.54 -1.11
N PRO A 151 20.04 -3.88 -1.17
CA PRO A 151 21.07 -4.93 -1.00
C PRO A 151 22.07 -5.00 -2.16
N PRO A 152 23.30 -5.50 -1.92
CA PRO A 152 24.29 -5.75 -2.97
C PRO A 152 23.76 -6.75 -4.00
N MET A 153 24.12 -6.56 -5.27
CA MET A 153 23.67 -7.40 -6.38
C MET A 153 24.86 -7.84 -7.23
N THR A 154 24.85 -9.08 -7.71
CA THR A 154 25.84 -9.55 -8.66
C THR A 154 25.49 -9.10 -10.10
N LYS A 155 26.49 -9.05 -10.97
CA LYS A 155 26.29 -8.75 -12.39
C LYS A 155 25.26 -9.68 -13.03
N SER A 156 25.37 -10.98 -12.77
CA SER A 156 24.46 -12.00 -13.33
C SER A 156 23.02 -11.78 -12.87
N GLU A 157 22.81 -11.51 -11.59
CA GLU A 157 21.46 -11.23 -11.04
C GLU A 157 20.86 -9.96 -11.64
N PHE A 158 21.67 -8.92 -11.81
CA PHE A 158 21.22 -7.68 -12.42
C PHE A 158 20.82 -7.87 -13.90
N GLU A 159 21.68 -8.52 -14.67
CA GLU A 159 21.45 -8.78 -16.09
C GLU A 159 20.25 -9.71 -16.32
N GLU A 160 20.06 -10.71 -15.46
CA GLU A 160 18.89 -11.60 -15.54
C GLU A 160 17.61 -10.84 -15.19
N ASN A 161 17.59 -10.04 -14.12
CA ASN A 161 16.45 -9.21 -13.75
C ASN A 161 16.12 -8.20 -14.86
N LEU A 162 17.13 -7.57 -15.46
CA LEU A 162 16.93 -6.63 -16.55
C LEU A 162 16.35 -7.34 -17.79
N ARG A 163 16.85 -8.52 -18.12
CA ARG A 163 16.33 -9.35 -19.22
C ARG A 163 14.86 -9.73 -19.00
N ARG A 164 14.50 -10.12 -17.79
CA ARG A 164 13.11 -10.42 -17.41
C ARG A 164 12.21 -9.21 -17.59
N ASN A 165 12.62 -8.05 -17.10
CA ASN A 165 11.86 -6.81 -17.27
C ASN A 165 11.71 -6.45 -18.76
N MET A 166 12.78 -6.52 -19.55
CA MET A 166 12.73 -6.28 -21.00
C MET A 166 11.79 -7.26 -21.73
N MET A 167 11.71 -8.53 -21.29
CA MET A 167 10.75 -9.50 -21.86
C MET A 167 9.30 -9.08 -21.56
N ILE A 168 9.02 -8.63 -20.34
CA ILE A 168 7.69 -8.14 -19.96
C ILE A 168 7.33 -6.87 -20.72
N ASP A 169 8.28 -5.94 -20.87
CA ASP A 169 8.07 -4.72 -21.65
C ASP A 169 7.81 -5.02 -23.12
N LYS A 170 8.55 -5.96 -23.72
CA LYS A 170 8.30 -6.43 -25.08
C LYS A 170 6.93 -7.10 -25.22
N LEU A 171 6.50 -7.89 -24.22
CA LEU A 171 5.15 -8.46 -24.20
C LEU A 171 4.10 -7.36 -24.18
N ARG A 172 4.27 -6.38 -23.31
CA ARG A 172 3.36 -5.23 -23.22
C ARG A 172 3.31 -4.48 -24.54
N ALA A 173 4.46 -4.17 -25.13
CA ALA A 173 4.57 -3.51 -26.43
C ALA A 173 3.87 -4.33 -27.54
N ALA A 174 4.15 -5.61 -27.64
CA ALA A 174 3.53 -6.49 -28.64
C ALA A 174 2.00 -6.54 -28.52
N LEU A 175 1.48 -6.46 -27.30
CA LEU A 175 0.05 -6.46 -27.03
C LEU A 175 -0.62 -5.10 -27.24
N THR A 176 0.12 -3.99 -27.15
CA THR A 176 -0.50 -2.66 -27.01
C THR A 176 0.00 -1.60 -28.00
N ASP A 177 1.12 -1.80 -28.72
CA ASP A 177 1.69 -0.76 -29.60
C ASP A 177 0.86 -0.47 -30.86
N TRP A 178 0.00 -1.40 -31.23
CA TRP A 178 -0.98 -1.19 -32.31
C TRP A 178 -2.10 -0.21 -31.93
N MET A 179 -2.24 0.11 -30.65
CA MET A 179 -3.31 1.00 -30.19
C MET A 179 -3.03 2.44 -30.58
N ALA A 180 -4.06 3.09 -31.08
CA ALA A 180 -4.04 4.51 -31.40
C ALA A 180 -5.30 5.18 -30.87
N VAL A 181 -5.23 6.47 -30.65
CA VAL A 181 -6.36 7.33 -30.29
C VAL A 181 -6.49 8.40 -31.37
N SER A 182 -7.68 8.54 -31.93
CA SER A 182 -7.93 9.55 -32.95
C SER A 182 -8.03 10.95 -32.35
N ASP A 183 -7.72 11.98 -33.16
CA ASP A 183 -7.81 13.37 -32.75
C ASP A 183 -9.22 13.75 -32.27
N ALA A 184 -10.24 13.32 -32.99
CA ALA A 184 -11.63 13.57 -32.62
C ALA A 184 -12.01 12.94 -31.28
N GLU A 185 -11.43 11.80 -30.96
CA GLU A 185 -11.64 11.14 -29.67
C GLU A 185 -10.90 11.86 -28.55
N ILE A 186 -9.67 12.32 -28.81
CA ILE A 186 -8.91 13.12 -27.84
C ILE A 186 -9.65 14.40 -27.53
N ASP A 187 -10.09 15.12 -28.55
CA ASP A 187 -10.81 16.38 -28.40
C ASP A 187 -12.08 16.19 -27.56
N ARG A 188 -12.82 15.12 -27.83
CA ARG A 188 -14.02 14.77 -27.06
C ARG A 188 -13.69 14.40 -25.61
N GLU A 189 -12.75 13.49 -25.39
CA GLU A 189 -12.40 13.03 -24.03
C GLU A 189 -11.75 14.13 -23.20
N PHE A 190 -10.93 14.98 -23.83
CA PHE A 190 -10.33 16.15 -23.18
C PHE A 190 -11.42 17.11 -22.71
N THR A 191 -12.36 17.46 -23.61
CA THR A 191 -13.51 18.32 -23.28
C THR A 191 -14.35 17.70 -22.15
N LEU A 192 -14.69 16.42 -22.26
CA LEU A 192 -15.47 15.73 -21.24
C LEU A 192 -14.82 15.73 -19.85
N ARG A 193 -13.51 15.63 -19.76
CA ARG A 193 -12.79 15.56 -18.47
C ARG A 193 -12.45 16.92 -17.87
N ASN A 194 -12.34 17.98 -18.71
CA ASN A 194 -11.89 19.29 -18.26
C ASN A 194 -13.00 20.33 -18.17
N GLU A 195 -14.12 20.11 -18.87
CA GLU A 195 -15.29 20.96 -18.75
C GLU A 195 -15.83 20.92 -17.30
N LYS A 196 -16.23 22.10 -16.78
CA LYS A 196 -16.76 22.24 -15.44
C LYS A 196 -18.05 23.03 -15.44
N VAL A 197 -18.89 22.77 -14.45
CA VAL A 197 -20.12 23.51 -14.22
C VAL A 197 -20.25 23.90 -12.76
N LYS A 198 -20.83 25.07 -12.52
CA LYS A 198 -21.28 25.49 -11.20
C LYS A 198 -22.77 25.26 -11.12
N LEU A 199 -23.22 24.50 -10.15
CA LEU A 199 -24.61 24.09 -10.00
C LEU A 199 -25.25 24.71 -8.78
N GLN A 200 -26.53 25.03 -8.92
CA GLN A 200 -27.45 25.21 -7.81
C GLN A 200 -28.30 23.94 -7.73
N VAL A 201 -28.27 23.27 -6.59
CA VAL A 201 -28.85 21.93 -6.39
C VAL A 201 -29.99 22.00 -5.41
N VAL A 202 -31.19 21.59 -5.81
CA VAL A 202 -32.33 21.37 -4.92
C VAL A 202 -32.58 19.87 -4.84
N ALA A 203 -32.13 19.26 -3.77
CA ALA A 203 -32.27 17.83 -3.51
C ALA A 203 -33.49 17.53 -2.66
N LEU A 204 -34.41 16.74 -3.21
CA LEU A 204 -35.55 16.16 -2.53
C LEU A 204 -35.23 14.70 -2.20
N THR A 205 -34.42 14.47 -1.15
CA THR A 205 -34.02 13.11 -0.75
C THR A 205 -35.18 12.39 -0.07
N ALA A 206 -35.23 11.06 -0.20
CA ALA A 206 -36.25 10.25 0.48
C ALA A 206 -36.28 10.51 1.99
N ASP A 207 -35.14 10.73 2.63
CA ASP A 207 -35.05 10.99 4.06
C ASP A 207 -35.83 12.23 4.50
N LYS A 208 -35.88 13.29 3.67
CA LYS A 208 -36.66 14.50 3.96
C LYS A 208 -38.17 14.24 4.00
N PHE A 209 -38.64 13.15 3.38
CA PHE A 209 -40.04 12.79 3.29
C PHE A 209 -40.45 11.61 4.18
N ARG A 210 -39.48 10.91 4.81
CA ARG A 210 -39.76 9.74 5.69
C ARG A 210 -40.81 10.05 6.76
N GLY A 211 -40.69 11.19 7.42
CA GLY A 211 -41.64 11.61 8.48
C GLY A 211 -43.07 11.89 7.98
N GLN A 212 -43.29 12.03 6.67
CA GLN A 212 -44.59 12.26 6.06
C GLN A 212 -45.23 10.95 5.54
N VAL A 213 -44.48 9.84 5.59
CA VAL A 213 -44.96 8.54 5.08
C VAL A 213 -45.49 7.71 6.26
N THR A 214 -46.71 7.23 6.09
CA THR A 214 -47.31 6.24 6.99
C THR A 214 -47.36 4.90 6.30
N VAL A 215 -46.78 3.84 6.91
CA VAL A 215 -46.82 2.46 6.41
C VAL A 215 -47.52 1.59 7.44
N THR A 216 -48.67 1.02 7.06
CA THR A 216 -49.41 0.08 7.90
C THR A 216 -48.84 -1.33 7.80
N ASP A 217 -49.22 -2.22 8.72
CA ASP A 217 -48.83 -3.63 8.66
C ASP A 217 -49.34 -4.34 7.39
N ALA A 218 -50.50 -3.93 6.86
CA ALA A 218 -51.00 -4.40 5.58
C ALA A 218 -50.10 -3.99 4.41
N ASP A 219 -49.60 -2.76 4.43
CA ASP A 219 -48.63 -2.28 3.42
C ASP A 219 -47.31 -3.06 3.49
N VAL A 220 -46.83 -3.35 4.70
CA VAL A 220 -45.61 -4.16 4.91
C VAL A 220 -45.79 -5.57 4.34
N SER A 221 -46.97 -6.19 4.59
CA SER A 221 -47.26 -7.53 4.04
C SER A 221 -47.32 -7.50 2.50
N THR A 222 -48.03 -6.50 1.95
CA THR A 222 -48.15 -6.34 0.48
C THR A 222 -46.79 -6.12 -0.17
N TYR A 223 -45.97 -5.28 0.43
CA TYR A 223 -44.62 -5.00 -0.07
C TYR A 223 -43.75 -6.25 -0.02
N PHE A 224 -43.77 -6.98 1.10
CA PHE A 224 -43.04 -8.23 1.24
C PHE A 224 -43.46 -9.26 0.20
N ASP A 225 -44.78 -9.45 -0.01
CA ASP A 225 -45.27 -10.42 -0.98
C ASP A 225 -44.82 -10.13 -2.40
N ALA A 226 -44.71 -8.85 -2.75
CA ALA A 226 -44.20 -8.41 -4.06
C ALA A 226 -42.69 -8.55 -4.23
N HIS A 227 -41.93 -8.51 -3.12
CA HIS A 227 -40.46 -8.44 -3.11
C HIS A 227 -39.78 -9.61 -2.39
N LYS A 228 -40.50 -10.75 -2.18
CA LYS A 228 -39.98 -11.92 -1.43
C LYS A 228 -38.61 -12.40 -1.87
N ALA A 229 -38.31 -12.33 -3.16
CA ALA A 229 -37.03 -12.76 -3.70
C ALA A 229 -35.85 -11.92 -3.18
N GLU A 230 -36.09 -10.63 -2.90
CA GLU A 230 -35.05 -9.69 -2.41
C GLU A 230 -34.65 -9.96 -0.95
N TYR A 231 -35.53 -10.62 -0.20
CA TYR A 231 -35.30 -11.02 1.21
C TYR A 231 -34.77 -12.43 1.35
N ARG A 232 -34.56 -13.16 0.24
CA ARG A 232 -34.00 -14.51 0.28
C ARG A 232 -32.65 -14.50 1.00
N LYS A 233 -32.56 -15.31 2.05
CA LYS A 233 -31.31 -15.58 2.76
C LYS A 233 -30.53 -16.67 2.03
N GLY A 234 -29.25 -16.45 1.82
CA GLY A 234 -28.34 -17.43 1.25
C GLY A 234 -28.14 -18.64 2.15
N GLU A 235 -27.34 -19.58 1.70
CA GLU A 235 -26.90 -20.70 2.54
C GLU A 235 -26.25 -20.16 3.81
N GLN A 236 -26.57 -20.77 4.96
CA GLN A 236 -26.03 -20.37 6.26
C GLN A 236 -25.29 -21.53 6.92
N ARG A 237 -24.24 -21.15 7.65
CA ARG A 237 -23.47 -22.08 8.47
C ARG A 237 -23.53 -21.68 9.94
N LYS A 238 -23.43 -22.66 10.80
CA LYS A 238 -23.21 -22.54 12.23
C LYS A 238 -21.95 -23.30 12.57
N VAL A 239 -21.01 -22.68 13.25
CA VAL A 239 -19.74 -23.30 13.59
C VAL A 239 -19.48 -23.27 15.08
N LYS A 240 -18.77 -24.27 15.53
CA LYS A 240 -18.18 -24.35 16.86
C LYS A 240 -16.71 -23.99 16.72
N MET A 241 -16.21 -23.07 17.55
CA MET A 241 -14.91 -22.45 17.42
C MET A 241 -14.08 -22.63 18.67
N LEU A 242 -12.80 -22.98 18.49
CA LEU A 242 -11.77 -22.87 19.52
C LEU A 242 -10.84 -21.73 19.13
N LEU A 243 -10.82 -20.67 19.94
CA LEU A 243 -10.08 -19.43 19.65
C LEU A 243 -8.87 -19.30 20.57
N LEU A 244 -7.70 -19.16 19.98
CA LEU A 244 -6.49 -18.64 20.61
C LEU A 244 -6.56 -17.11 20.55
N ASP A 245 -7.25 -16.50 21.52
CA ASP A 245 -7.52 -15.06 21.56
C ASP A 245 -6.25 -14.29 21.90
N ARG A 246 -5.82 -13.42 20.96
CA ARG A 246 -4.59 -12.64 21.06
C ARG A 246 -4.61 -11.73 22.28
N ASP A 247 -5.70 -11.03 22.53
CA ASP A 247 -5.77 -10.06 23.62
C ASP A 247 -5.73 -10.76 24.99
N GLN A 248 -6.40 -11.92 25.11
CA GLN A 248 -6.36 -12.71 26.35
C GLN A 248 -4.97 -13.29 26.62
N ILE A 249 -4.25 -13.70 25.58
CA ILE A 249 -2.87 -14.22 25.70
C ILE A 249 -1.92 -13.06 26.00
N LYS A 250 -2.03 -11.92 25.29
CA LYS A 250 -1.24 -10.71 25.50
C LYS A 250 -1.38 -10.16 26.92
N ALA A 251 -2.59 -10.17 27.45
CA ALA A 251 -2.85 -9.70 28.84
C ALA A 251 -2.12 -10.51 29.91
N LYS A 252 -1.83 -11.78 29.63
CA LYS A 252 -1.09 -12.68 30.53
C LYS A 252 0.43 -12.70 30.27
N MET A 253 0.87 -11.99 29.23
CA MET A 253 2.26 -12.00 28.82
C MET A 253 3.07 -11.02 29.67
N THR A 254 4.21 -11.48 30.17
CA THR A 254 5.18 -10.64 30.87
C THR A 254 6.46 -10.55 30.05
N VAL A 255 7.01 -9.36 29.93
CA VAL A 255 8.28 -9.13 29.24
C VAL A 255 9.38 -8.96 30.28
N PRO A 256 10.44 -9.78 30.24
CA PRO A 256 11.58 -9.59 31.16
C PRO A 256 12.22 -8.22 30.95
N PRO A 257 12.57 -7.49 32.03
CA PRO A 257 13.25 -6.18 31.91
C PRO A 257 14.54 -6.24 31.08
N ALA A 258 15.24 -7.38 31.12
CA ALA A 258 16.45 -7.60 30.33
C ALA A 258 16.20 -7.57 28.81
N ASP A 259 15.03 -8.06 28.37
CA ASP A 259 14.67 -8.05 26.95
C ASP A 259 14.31 -6.62 26.49
N ILE A 260 13.66 -5.84 27.34
CA ILE A 260 13.39 -4.42 27.08
C ILE A 260 14.70 -3.65 26.94
N GLN A 261 15.65 -3.88 27.87
CA GLN A 261 16.96 -3.23 27.83
C GLN A 261 17.74 -3.61 26.57
N ARG A 262 17.72 -4.90 26.19
CA ARG A 262 18.38 -5.38 24.98
C ARG A 262 17.76 -4.73 23.73
N THR A 263 16.44 -4.78 23.60
CA THR A 263 15.73 -4.18 22.46
C THR A 263 15.99 -2.68 22.34
N TYR A 264 16.05 -1.97 23.48
CA TYR A 264 16.44 -0.56 23.50
C TYR A 264 17.86 -0.35 22.98
N ASN A 265 18.82 -1.13 23.45
CA ASN A 265 20.23 -1.01 23.06
C ASN A 265 20.44 -1.38 21.58
N ASP A 266 19.79 -2.45 21.11
CA ASP A 266 19.89 -2.92 19.73
C ASP A 266 19.27 -1.93 18.74
N ASN A 267 18.28 -1.15 19.19
CA ASN A 267 17.57 -0.16 18.38
C ASN A 267 17.85 1.29 18.82
N ILE A 268 18.95 1.56 19.52
CA ILE A 268 19.25 2.89 20.09
C ILE A 268 19.17 4.02 19.06
N THR A 269 19.58 3.75 17.82
CA THR A 269 19.55 4.71 16.71
C THR A 269 18.13 5.17 16.36
N GLN A 270 17.10 4.35 16.59
CA GLN A 270 15.69 4.71 16.34
C GLN A 270 15.17 5.72 17.40
N TYR A 271 15.81 5.76 18.55
CA TYR A 271 15.46 6.65 19.65
C TYR A 271 16.33 7.92 19.69
N GLN A 272 17.23 8.06 18.72
CA GLN A 272 18.11 9.22 18.56
C GLN A 272 17.52 10.21 17.56
N THR A 273 17.45 11.46 17.96
CA THR A 273 17.27 12.58 17.05
C THR A 273 18.65 13.17 16.82
N PRO A 274 19.17 13.15 15.58
CA PRO A 274 20.49 13.69 15.31
C PRO A 274 20.55 15.19 15.54
N GLU A 275 21.76 15.69 15.81
CA GLU A 275 22.04 17.13 15.84
C GLU A 275 21.58 17.80 14.54
N GLN A 276 20.90 18.92 14.66
CA GLN A 276 20.46 19.74 13.53
C GLN A 276 21.01 21.15 13.64
N VAL A 277 21.45 21.68 12.53
CA VAL A 277 21.92 23.07 12.40
C VAL A 277 21.00 23.78 11.41
N ARG A 278 20.52 24.97 11.79
CA ARG A 278 19.92 25.92 10.85
C ARG A 278 20.97 26.96 10.50
N ALA A 279 21.26 27.08 9.20
CA ALA A 279 22.24 28.04 8.73
C ALA A 279 21.74 28.81 7.52
N SER A 280 22.22 30.02 7.37
CA SER A 280 22.11 30.78 6.14
C SER A 280 23.47 30.85 5.47
N HIS A 281 23.51 30.89 4.12
CA HIS A 281 24.75 30.99 3.40
C HIS A 281 24.72 31.99 2.24
N ILE A 282 25.90 32.43 1.84
CA ILE A 282 26.14 33.17 0.62
C ILE A 282 27.13 32.36 -0.21
N LEU A 283 26.72 31.90 -1.39
CA LEU A 283 27.54 31.11 -2.30
C LEU A 283 27.99 32.00 -3.46
N LEU A 284 29.32 32.05 -3.72
CA LEU A 284 29.90 32.59 -4.94
C LEU A 284 30.51 31.43 -5.74
N LYS A 285 29.89 31.10 -6.86
CA LYS A 285 30.28 29.99 -7.71
C LYS A 285 31.58 30.24 -8.45
N THR A 286 32.42 29.22 -8.54
CA THR A 286 33.68 29.26 -9.32
C THR A 286 33.49 28.73 -10.75
N GLU A 287 32.37 28.18 -11.08
CA GLU A 287 32.08 27.67 -12.42
C GLU A 287 32.15 28.81 -13.47
N GLY A 288 32.98 28.58 -14.48
CA GLY A 288 33.19 29.55 -15.57
C GLY A 288 33.92 30.87 -15.18
N LYS A 289 34.50 30.92 -13.96
CA LYS A 289 35.18 32.12 -13.44
C LYS A 289 36.60 31.78 -12.92
N THR A 290 37.45 32.80 -12.87
CA THR A 290 38.78 32.65 -12.25
C THR A 290 38.65 32.57 -10.72
N GLU A 291 39.15 31.48 -10.12
CA GLU A 291 39.05 31.25 -8.68
C GLU A 291 39.56 32.44 -7.84
N ALA A 292 40.67 33.06 -8.26
CA ALA A 292 41.24 34.21 -7.57
C ALA A 292 40.29 35.40 -7.50
N ASP A 293 39.55 35.69 -8.58
CA ASP A 293 38.61 36.80 -8.64
C ASP A 293 37.38 36.53 -7.78
N VAL A 294 36.85 35.28 -7.84
CA VAL A 294 35.71 34.87 -6.99
C VAL A 294 36.09 34.92 -5.51
N ARG A 295 37.32 34.49 -5.18
CA ARG A 295 37.82 34.55 -3.81
C ARG A 295 37.89 35.98 -3.32
N LYS A 296 38.44 36.91 -4.12
CA LYS A 296 38.53 38.34 -3.77
C LYS A 296 37.13 38.92 -3.54
N GLN A 297 36.17 38.59 -4.39
CA GLN A 297 34.78 39.04 -4.24
C GLN A 297 34.18 38.45 -2.94
N ALA A 298 34.42 37.17 -2.64
CA ALA A 298 33.93 36.51 -1.43
C ALA A 298 34.55 37.14 -0.16
N GLU A 299 35.85 37.54 -0.20
CA GLU A 299 36.51 38.25 0.89
C GLU A 299 35.89 39.62 1.15
N GLU A 300 35.50 40.34 0.09
CA GLU A 300 34.82 41.66 0.21
C GLU A 300 33.43 41.51 0.82
N VAL A 301 32.66 40.49 0.40
CA VAL A 301 31.34 40.16 0.99
C VAL A 301 31.49 39.73 2.45
N LEU A 302 32.46 38.90 2.76
CA LEU A 302 32.73 38.46 4.13
C LEU A 302 33.09 39.66 5.03
N LYS A 303 33.87 40.63 4.52
CA LYS A 303 34.18 41.86 5.25
C LYS A 303 32.93 42.68 5.56
N GLN A 304 31.98 42.78 4.61
CA GLN A 304 30.69 43.45 4.86
C GLN A 304 29.86 42.75 5.90
N VAL A 305 29.79 41.39 5.84
CA VAL A 305 29.11 40.58 6.87
C VAL A 305 29.73 40.78 8.25
N LYS A 306 31.08 40.71 8.36
CA LYS A 306 31.79 40.88 9.63
C LYS A 306 31.75 42.33 10.16
N ALA A 307 31.49 43.31 9.31
CA ALA A 307 31.24 44.71 9.70
C ALA A 307 29.82 44.97 10.21
N GLY A 308 28.96 43.93 10.31
CA GLY A 308 27.60 44.02 10.83
C GLY A 308 26.53 44.23 9.77
N GLY A 309 26.85 44.05 8.49
CA GLY A 309 25.88 44.11 7.40
C GLY A 309 24.79 43.05 7.57
N ASP A 310 23.56 43.35 7.14
CA ASP A 310 22.45 42.39 7.17
C ASP A 310 22.76 41.21 6.25
N PHE A 311 22.88 40.03 6.86
CA PHE A 311 23.27 38.82 6.16
C PHE A 311 22.25 38.42 5.09
N ALA A 312 20.96 38.55 5.38
CA ALA A 312 19.90 38.17 4.45
C ALA A 312 19.89 39.07 3.21
N GLU A 313 20.07 40.39 3.39
CA GLU A 313 20.15 41.33 2.28
C GLU A 313 21.43 41.13 1.45
N LEU A 314 22.56 40.81 2.11
CA LEU A 314 23.79 40.46 1.41
C LEU A 314 23.67 39.15 0.64
N ALA A 315 22.97 38.16 1.19
CA ALA A 315 22.67 36.90 0.50
C ALA A 315 21.79 37.13 -0.73
N LYS A 316 20.71 37.89 -0.61
CA LYS A 316 19.85 38.24 -1.75
C LYS A 316 20.65 38.99 -2.87
N LYS A 317 21.61 39.82 -2.46
CA LYS A 317 22.39 40.62 -3.40
C LYS A 317 23.52 39.83 -4.09
N TYR A 318 24.25 39.02 -3.34
CA TYR A 318 25.50 38.43 -3.79
C TYR A 318 25.48 36.92 -3.97
N SER A 319 24.55 36.19 -3.31
CA SER A 319 24.51 34.74 -3.43
C SER A 319 24.13 34.31 -4.84
N GLU A 320 24.80 33.30 -5.33
CA GLU A 320 24.53 32.61 -6.59
C GLU A 320 23.87 31.25 -6.38
N ASP A 321 23.39 30.99 -5.15
CA ASP A 321 22.53 29.85 -4.87
C ASP A 321 21.07 30.23 -5.06
N ASP A 322 20.49 29.82 -6.19
CA ASP A 322 19.11 30.16 -6.55
C ASP A 322 18.07 29.57 -5.60
N GLY A 323 18.42 28.47 -4.91
CA GLY A 323 17.53 27.77 -3.99
C GLY A 323 17.28 28.53 -2.69
N SER A 324 18.31 29.18 -2.15
CA SER A 324 18.21 29.87 -0.85
C SER A 324 18.30 31.41 -0.95
N LYS A 325 18.85 31.94 -2.04
CA LYS A 325 19.04 33.37 -2.24
C LYS A 325 17.81 34.22 -1.95
N VAL A 326 16.66 33.82 -2.48
CA VAL A 326 15.39 34.57 -2.33
C VAL A 326 14.94 34.65 -0.86
N ASN A 327 15.31 33.68 -0.06
CA ASN A 327 15.03 33.58 1.37
C ASN A 327 16.19 34.11 2.24
N GLY A 328 17.08 34.95 1.69
CA GLY A 328 18.21 35.49 2.43
C GLY A 328 19.30 34.48 2.76
N GLY A 329 19.39 33.42 1.96
CA GLY A 329 20.38 32.35 2.09
C GLY A 329 19.99 31.25 3.11
N ASP A 330 18.80 31.30 3.70
CA ASP A 330 18.35 30.34 4.72
C ASP A 330 18.16 28.92 4.12
N LEU A 331 18.81 27.93 4.75
CA LEU A 331 18.78 26.52 4.34
C LEU A 331 17.91 25.66 5.25
N ASP A 332 17.20 26.31 6.19
CA ASP A 332 16.45 25.64 7.25
C ASP A 332 17.32 24.67 8.09
N TYR A 333 16.68 23.77 8.88
CA TYR A 333 17.41 22.79 9.67
C TYR A 333 17.85 21.60 8.83
N PHE A 334 19.12 21.25 8.95
CA PHE A 334 19.69 20.07 8.30
C PHE A 334 20.56 19.27 9.26
N THR A 335 20.63 17.96 9.01
CA THR A 335 21.49 17.02 9.74
C THR A 335 22.80 16.81 8.99
N ARG A 336 23.76 16.16 9.65
CA ARG A 336 24.98 15.70 8.99
C ARG A 336 24.68 14.78 7.81
N GLY A 337 25.51 14.81 6.78
CA GLY A 337 25.37 14.05 5.54
C GLY A 337 24.42 14.68 4.50
N ARG A 338 23.90 15.90 4.75
CA ARG A 338 23.01 16.61 3.82
C ARG A 338 23.72 17.66 2.98
N MET A 339 24.86 18.16 3.46
CA MET A 339 25.63 19.21 2.80
C MET A 339 27.00 18.66 2.39
N VAL A 340 27.70 19.39 1.52
CA VAL A 340 29.09 19.03 1.17
C VAL A 340 29.99 19.07 2.40
N PRO A 341 31.01 18.18 2.52
CA PRO A 341 31.77 17.98 3.75
C PRO A 341 32.39 19.26 4.33
N GLU A 342 32.91 20.13 3.49
CA GLU A 342 33.55 21.38 3.92
C GLU A 342 32.54 22.34 4.52
N PHE A 343 31.36 22.46 3.90
CA PHE A 343 30.26 23.26 4.41
C PHE A 343 29.74 22.71 5.75
N GLU A 344 29.50 21.42 5.78
CA GLU A 344 29.00 20.72 6.97
C GLU A 344 29.95 20.91 8.15
N THR A 345 31.25 20.68 7.94
CA THR A 345 32.26 20.87 8.97
C THR A 345 32.23 22.26 9.56
N ALA A 346 32.14 23.29 8.72
CA ALA A 346 32.06 24.68 9.15
C ALA A 346 30.76 24.97 9.91
N ALA A 347 29.60 24.57 9.35
CA ALA A 347 28.29 24.82 9.96
C ALA A 347 28.14 24.15 11.34
N PHE A 348 28.58 22.91 11.48
CA PHE A 348 28.48 22.19 12.75
C PHE A 348 29.52 22.62 13.81
N THR A 349 30.59 23.28 13.42
CA THR A 349 31.61 23.80 14.36
C THR A 349 31.21 25.16 14.95
N LEU A 350 30.57 26.03 14.17
CA LEU A 350 30.16 27.37 14.59
C LEU A 350 29.05 27.32 15.64
N GLN A 351 28.98 28.35 16.50
CA GLN A 351 27.88 28.56 17.44
C GLN A 351 26.77 29.41 16.81
N PRO A 352 25.53 29.35 17.31
CA PRO A 352 24.47 30.24 16.87
C PRO A 352 24.89 31.71 16.89
N GLY A 353 24.61 32.44 15.81
CA GLY A 353 25.01 33.81 15.57
C GLY A 353 26.37 34.00 14.95
N GLN A 354 27.24 33.00 14.93
CA GLN A 354 28.58 33.11 14.34
C GLN A 354 28.56 32.98 12.82
N VAL A 355 29.54 33.62 12.20
CA VAL A 355 29.80 33.59 10.76
C VAL A 355 31.14 32.90 10.51
N SER A 356 31.20 32.03 9.50
CA SER A 356 32.42 31.33 9.09
C SER A 356 33.44 32.28 8.48
N ASP A 357 34.68 31.85 8.41
CA ASP A 357 35.60 32.32 7.36
C ASP A 357 35.15 31.78 5.99
N LEU A 358 35.89 32.10 4.92
CA LEU A 358 35.57 31.56 3.61
C LEU A 358 35.73 30.03 3.59
N VAL A 359 34.66 29.32 3.27
CA VAL A 359 34.66 27.88 3.12
C VAL A 359 34.67 27.54 1.63
N LYS A 360 35.71 26.86 1.17
CA LYS A 360 35.81 26.41 -0.22
C LYS A 360 35.20 25.03 -0.38
N SER A 361 34.32 24.87 -1.37
CA SER A 361 33.76 23.59 -1.79
C SER A 361 33.90 23.37 -3.29
N GLN A 362 33.42 22.27 -3.82
CA GLN A 362 33.35 22.03 -5.26
C GLN A 362 32.47 23.05 -6.03
N PHE A 363 31.55 23.73 -5.35
CA PHE A 363 30.65 24.72 -5.96
C PHE A 363 31.22 26.14 -5.97
N GLY A 364 32.19 26.42 -5.11
CA GLY A 364 32.78 27.74 -4.95
C GLY A 364 33.07 28.12 -3.51
N PHE A 365 32.98 29.41 -3.20
CA PHE A 365 33.20 29.92 -1.86
C PHE A 365 31.91 30.23 -1.15
N HIS A 366 31.80 29.71 0.08
CA HIS A 366 30.63 29.91 0.94
C HIS A 366 31.01 30.81 2.12
N ILE A 367 30.09 31.70 2.51
CA ILE A 367 30.07 32.39 3.79
C ILE A 367 28.86 31.84 4.52
N ILE A 368 29.06 31.26 5.70
CA ILE A 368 28.03 30.53 6.43
C ILE A 368 27.74 31.22 7.75
N LYS A 369 26.47 31.49 8.04
CA LYS A 369 26.02 32.00 9.34
C LYS A 369 25.12 30.95 9.98
N VAL A 370 25.50 30.48 11.15
CA VAL A 370 24.62 29.59 11.93
C VAL A 370 23.56 30.42 12.62
N VAL A 371 22.31 30.06 12.38
CA VAL A 371 21.14 30.73 12.95
C VAL A 371 20.74 30.08 14.27
N ASP A 372 20.64 28.74 14.27
CA ASP A 372 20.25 27.96 15.46
C ASP A 372 20.84 26.54 15.41
N LYS A 373 20.90 25.90 16.57
CA LYS A 373 21.32 24.49 16.71
C LYS A 373 20.38 23.73 17.64
N LYS A 374 19.95 22.58 17.19
CA LYS A 374 19.24 21.60 18.03
C LYS A 374 20.21 20.47 18.35
N PRO A 375 20.57 20.27 19.61
CA PRO A 375 21.49 19.22 20.00
C PRO A 375 20.91 17.84 19.69
N ALA A 376 21.79 16.87 19.46
CA ALA A 376 21.37 15.48 19.40
C ALA A 376 20.73 15.09 20.73
N THR A 377 19.58 14.41 20.65
CA THR A 377 18.88 13.90 21.82
C THR A 377 18.63 12.40 21.67
N THR A 378 18.71 11.67 22.77
CA THR A 378 18.34 10.25 22.82
C THR A 378 17.19 10.13 23.82
N ARG A 379 16.05 9.62 23.36
CA ARG A 379 14.95 9.31 24.28
C ARG A 379 15.40 8.23 25.24
N SER A 380 15.18 8.44 26.52
CA SER A 380 15.57 7.49 27.55
C SER A 380 14.78 6.19 27.45
N ILE A 381 15.32 5.13 28.04
CA ILE A 381 14.61 3.84 28.10
C ILE A 381 13.27 3.99 28.83
N GLU A 382 13.21 4.81 29.88
CA GLU A 382 12.01 5.06 30.65
C GLU A 382 10.90 5.66 29.81
N GLU A 383 11.25 6.57 28.87
CA GLU A 383 10.29 7.21 27.97
C GLU A 383 9.74 6.25 26.92
N VAL A 384 10.56 5.31 26.43
CA VAL A 384 10.20 4.39 25.34
C VAL A 384 9.81 2.99 25.82
N LYS A 385 10.02 2.70 27.12
CA LYS A 385 9.70 1.41 27.74
C LYS A 385 8.28 0.91 27.47
N PRO A 386 7.22 1.72 27.59
CA PRO A 386 5.86 1.24 27.29
C PRO A 386 5.70 0.78 25.84
N GLN A 387 6.36 1.49 24.92
CA GLN A 387 6.34 1.17 23.49
C GLN A 387 7.08 -0.15 23.22
N ILE A 388 8.28 -0.32 23.75
CA ILE A 388 9.08 -1.54 23.59
C ILE A 388 8.37 -2.73 24.25
N GLU A 389 7.81 -2.54 25.43
CA GLU A 389 7.09 -3.60 26.15
C GLU A 389 5.86 -4.06 25.35
N ASP A 390 5.10 -3.14 24.79
CA ASP A 390 3.92 -3.48 23.98
C ASP A 390 4.30 -4.21 22.69
N GLN A 391 5.37 -3.78 22.03
CA GLN A 391 5.93 -4.46 20.86
C GLN A 391 6.38 -5.89 21.22
N LEU A 392 7.18 -6.06 22.26
CA LEU A 392 7.67 -7.37 22.68
C LEU A 392 6.52 -8.29 23.13
N LYS A 393 5.50 -7.75 23.84
CA LYS A 393 4.31 -8.52 24.18
C LYS A 393 3.58 -9.00 22.92
N PHE A 394 3.47 -8.17 21.91
CA PHE A 394 2.83 -8.54 20.65
C PHE A 394 3.61 -9.68 19.95
N GLU A 395 4.91 -9.53 19.80
CA GLU A 395 5.79 -10.53 19.18
C GLU A 395 5.77 -11.88 19.93
N LEU A 396 5.90 -11.85 21.25
CA LEU A 396 5.84 -13.05 22.09
C LEU A 396 4.47 -13.70 22.04
N THR A 397 3.39 -12.92 21.99
CA THR A 397 2.03 -13.41 21.86
C THR A 397 1.81 -14.14 20.55
N ASP A 398 2.20 -13.56 19.43
CA ASP A 398 2.04 -14.17 18.12
C ASP A 398 2.88 -15.46 18.00
N ARG A 399 4.10 -15.46 18.52
CA ARG A 399 4.93 -16.68 18.60
C ARG A 399 4.28 -17.76 19.46
N GLN A 400 3.72 -17.39 20.61
CA GLN A 400 3.02 -18.34 21.49
C GLN A 400 1.75 -18.88 20.82
N ILE A 401 0.98 -18.03 20.13
CA ILE A 401 -0.21 -18.47 19.37
C ILE A 401 0.21 -19.44 18.27
N ALA A 402 1.23 -19.14 17.49
CA ALA A 402 1.71 -20.01 16.43
C ALA A 402 2.14 -21.39 16.97
N THR A 403 2.95 -21.40 18.04
CA THR A 403 3.40 -22.65 18.66
C THR A 403 2.21 -23.47 19.21
N ARG A 404 1.27 -22.80 19.90
CA ARG A 404 0.07 -23.47 20.43
C ARG A 404 -0.86 -23.96 19.32
N ALA A 405 -0.98 -23.21 18.23
CA ALA A 405 -1.81 -23.62 17.11
C ALA A 405 -1.29 -24.90 16.45
N VAL A 406 0.03 -25.03 16.28
CA VAL A 406 0.65 -26.27 15.77
C VAL A 406 0.39 -27.45 16.73
N ASP A 407 0.61 -27.27 18.02
CA ASP A 407 0.34 -28.33 19.03
C ASP A 407 -1.14 -28.75 19.06
N LEU A 408 -2.05 -27.77 19.00
CA LEU A 408 -3.50 -28.04 18.98
C LEU A 408 -3.92 -28.72 17.67
N ALA A 409 -3.36 -28.36 16.53
CA ALA A 409 -3.68 -28.99 15.24
C ALA A 409 -3.40 -30.49 15.24
N THR A 410 -2.38 -30.97 15.96
CA THR A 410 -2.08 -32.40 16.09
C THR A 410 -3.07 -33.14 16.96
N LYS A 411 -3.80 -32.44 17.84
CA LYS A 411 -4.75 -33.02 18.84
C LYS A 411 -6.20 -32.89 18.38
N LEU A 412 -6.50 -31.99 17.45
CA LEU A 412 -7.83 -31.70 16.96
C LEU A 412 -8.10 -32.50 15.67
N THR A 413 -8.39 -33.77 15.81
CA THR A 413 -8.61 -34.68 14.67
C THR A 413 -10.10 -34.85 14.33
N THR A 414 -10.98 -34.75 15.33
CA THR A 414 -12.43 -34.87 15.19
C THR A 414 -13.16 -33.71 15.87
N PRO A 415 -14.42 -33.42 15.50
CA PRO A 415 -15.21 -32.38 16.18
C PRO A 415 -15.38 -32.60 17.70
N ALA A 416 -15.38 -33.85 18.16
CA ALA A 416 -15.48 -34.17 19.56
C ALA A 416 -14.24 -33.75 20.37
N ASP A 417 -13.10 -33.62 19.73
CA ASP A 417 -11.86 -33.23 20.38
C ASP A 417 -11.86 -31.76 20.81
N LEU A 418 -12.66 -30.91 20.15
CA LEU A 418 -12.67 -29.46 20.42
C LEU A 418 -12.90 -29.14 21.91
N ASP A 419 -13.90 -29.77 22.54
CA ASP A 419 -14.21 -29.49 23.94
C ASP A 419 -13.15 -30.05 24.90
N SER A 420 -12.70 -31.27 24.66
CA SER A 420 -11.72 -31.93 25.52
C SER A 420 -10.35 -31.26 25.45
N VAL A 421 -9.90 -30.94 24.23
CA VAL A 421 -8.62 -30.25 23.98
C VAL A 421 -8.67 -28.82 24.49
N ALA A 422 -9.76 -28.08 24.27
CA ALA A 422 -9.95 -26.76 24.81
C ALA A 422 -9.85 -26.74 26.33
N LYS A 423 -10.56 -27.65 27.00
CA LYS A 423 -10.54 -27.78 28.47
C LYS A 423 -9.13 -28.09 28.98
N ALA A 424 -8.42 -29.01 28.34
CA ALA A 424 -7.05 -29.36 28.70
C ALA A 424 -6.06 -28.19 28.48
N ALA A 425 -6.30 -27.36 27.45
CA ALA A 425 -5.47 -26.20 27.13
C ALA A 425 -5.86 -24.91 27.90
N GLY A 426 -6.92 -24.96 28.73
CA GLY A 426 -7.45 -23.77 29.44
C GLY A 426 -8.08 -22.75 28.49
N LEU A 427 -8.60 -23.19 27.35
CA LEU A 427 -9.26 -22.38 26.35
C LEU A 427 -10.78 -22.58 26.39
N GLN A 428 -11.52 -21.63 25.77
CA GLN A 428 -12.97 -21.74 25.66
C GLN A 428 -13.37 -22.08 24.23
N VAL A 429 -14.38 -22.92 24.11
CA VAL A 429 -15.07 -23.18 22.85
C VAL A 429 -16.33 -22.34 22.81
N VAL A 430 -16.53 -21.68 21.69
CA VAL A 430 -17.70 -20.81 21.46
C VAL A 430 -18.45 -21.33 20.24
N GLU A 431 -19.79 -21.42 20.35
CA GLU A 431 -20.64 -21.72 19.23
C GLU A 431 -21.17 -20.42 18.61
N SER A 432 -21.04 -20.27 17.27
CA SER A 432 -21.61 -19.13 16.56
C SER A 432 -23.13 -19.27 16.43
N GLY A 433 -23.82 -18.15 16.13
CA GLY A 433 -25.13 -18.23 15.46
C GLY A 433 -25.00 -18.69 14.01
N PHE A 434 -26.13 -18.81 13.30
CA PHE A 434 -26.10 -18.98 11.84
C PHE A 434 -25.65 -17.69 11.17
N PHE A 435 -24.79 -17.79 10.16
CA PHE A 435 -24.30 -16.67 9.35
C PHE A 435 -24.22 -17.08 7.87
N ALA A 436 -24.46 -16.13 6.98
CA ALA A 436 -24.29 -16.31 5.54
C ALA A 436 -22.85 -16.02 5.13
N ARG A 437 -22.51 -16.24 3.86
CA ARG A 437 -21.15 -16.09 3.33
C ARG A 437 -20.65 -14.63 3.40
N GLU A 438 -21.56 -13.67 3.34
CA GLU A 438 -21.28 -12.23 3.39
C GLU A 438 -21.38 -11.64 4.79
N ASP A 439 -21.90 -12.41 5.76
CA ASP A 439 -22.08 -11.94 7.13
C ASP A 439 -20.79 -12.02 7.93
N PRO A 440 -20.59 -11.13 8.90
CA PRO A 440 -19.58 -11.31 9.94
C PRO A 440 -19.84 -12.60 10.74
N VAL A 441 -18.79 -13.32 11.09
CA VAL A 441 -18.93 -14.53 11.92
C VAL A 441 -19.31 -14.12 13.34
N PRO A 442 -20.48 -14.55 13.87
CA PRO A 442 -20.90 -14.19 15.22
C PRO A 442 -19.87 -14.61 16.29
N GLY A 443 -19.46 -13.66 17.13
CA GLY A 443 -18.43 -13.86 18.15
C GLY A 443 -16.99 -13.66 17.68
N LEU A 444 -16.76 -13.49 16.36
CA LEU A 444 -15.42 -13.29 15.80
C LEU A 444 -15.30 -11.99 14.99
N GLY A 445 -16.42 -11.50 14.43
CA GLY A 445 -16.47 -10.33 13.56
C GLY A 445 -16.16 -10.66 12.09
N ALA A 446 -15.79 -9.63 11.31
CA ALA A 446 -15.44 -9.78 9.90
C ALA A 446 -14.19 -10.65 9.75
N SER A 447 -14.36 -11.86 9.25
CA SER A 447 -13.31 -12.88 9.16
C SER A 447 -13.47 -13.71 7.87
N PRO A 448 -13.13 -13.14 6.69
CA PRO A 448 -13.38 -13.80 5.40
C PRO A 448 -12.76 -15.18 5.29
N GLN A 449 -11.57 -15.40 5.87
CA GLN A 449 -10.89 -16.70 5.87
C GLN A 449 -11.67 -17.75 6.66
N VAL A 450 -12.23 -17.36 7.82
CA VAL A 450 -13.06 -18.25 8.64
C VAL A 450 -14.38 -18.54 7.94
N THR A 451 -14.97 -17.51 7.32
CA THR A 451 -16.21 -17.68 6.53
C THR A 451 -15.98 -18.64 5.37
N THR A 452 -14.94 -18.43 4.57
CA THR A 452 -14.58 -19.34 3.47
C THR A 452 -14.41 -20.78 3.97
N ALA A 453 -13.62 -20.96 5.01
CA ALA A 453 -13.40 -22.29 5.59
C ALA A 453 -14.72 -22.92 6.09
N ALA A 454 -15.61 -22.17 6.74
CA ALA A 454 -16.89 -22.67 7.22
C ALA A 454 -17.79 -23.21 6.09
N PHE A 455 -17.70 -22.61 4.89
CA PHE A 455 -18.50 -23.04 3.74
C PHE A 455 -17.84 -24.14 2.90
N GLU A 456 -16.53 -24.34 3.01
CA GLU A 456 -15.78 -25.37 2.28
C GLU A 456 -15.48 -26.61 3.12
N LEU A 457 -15.52 -26.49 4.46
CA LEU A 457 -15.19 -27.58 5.36
C LEU A 457 -16.15 -28.77 5.20
N LYS A 458 -15.57 -29.97 5.08
CA LYS A 458 -16.33 -31.20 5.03
C LYS A 458 -17.03 -31.48 6.37
N ASP A 459 -18.14 -32.16 6.31
CA ASP A 459 -18.88 -32.57 7.52
C ASP A 459 -18.02 -33.45 8.42
N ASN A 460 -18.20 -33.29 9.71
CA ASN A 460 -17.48 -34.04 10.74
C ASN A 460 -15.94 -33.87 10.69
N THR A 461 -15.44 -32.75 10.22
CA THR A 461 -14.01 -32.42 10.25
C THR A 461 -13.76 -31.17 11.06
N VAL A 462 -12.51 -30.98 11.51
CA VAL A 462 -11.99 -29.74 12.09
C VAL A 462 -11.11 -29.08 11.07
N SER A 463 -11.14 -27.76 11.01
CA SER A 463 -10.28 -26.98 10.11
C SER A 463 -8.81 -27.06 10.53
N ALA A 464 -7.90 -26.79 9.59
CA ALA A 464 -6.57 -26.29 9.92
C ALA A 464 -6.67 -24.98 10.73
N PRO A 465 -5.59 -24.52 11.38
CA PRO A 465 -5.59 -23.24 12.08
C PRO A 465 -5.83 -22.10 11.09
N ILE A 466 -6.82 -21.26 11.38
CA ILE A 466 -7.24 -20.15 10.53
C ILE A 466 -6.92 -18.84 11.25
N GLN A 467 -6.27 -17.92 10.55
CA GLN A 467 -6.02 -16.58 11.08
C GLN A 467 -7.30 -15.73 11.09
N SER A 468 -7.51 -15.01 12.16
CA SER A 468 -8.61 -14.04 12.31
C SER A 468 -8.09 -12.74 12.95
N PRO A 469 -8.84 -11.64 12.88
CA PRO A 469 -8.47 -10.41 13.58
C PRO A 469 -8.25 -10.59 15.10
N ARG A 470 -8.92 -11.54 15.72
CA ARG A 470 -8.82 -11.84 17.15
C ARG A 470 -7.71 -12.83 17.51
N GLY A 471 -7.09 -13.48 16.54
CA GLY A 471 -6.08 -14.52 16.76
C GLY A 471 -6.30 -15.73 15.87
N THR A 472 -5.81 -16.89 16.27
CA THR A 472 -5.96 -18.14 15.50
C THR A 472 -7.17 -18.94 15.99
N VAL A 473 -7.98 -19.41 15.04
CA VAL A 473 -9.21 -20.15 15.34
C VAL A 473 -9.21 -21.52 14.63
N PHE A 474 -9.74 -22.53 15.31
CA PHE A 474 -10.13 -23.81 14.71
C PHE A 474 -11.65 -23.89 14.71
N ILE A 475 -12.24 -24.36 13.63
CA ILE A 475 -13.69 -24.47 13.50
C ILE A 475 -14.12 -25.88 13.11
N THR A 476 -15.33 -26.23 13.51
CA THR A 476 -16.11 -27.33 12.94
C THR A 476 -17.52 -26.85 12.65
N VAL A 477 -18.13 -27.35 11.56
CA VAL A 477 -19.50 -27.01 11.20
C VAL A 477 -20.47 -27.84 12.04
N THR A 478 -21.32 -27.16 12.83
CA THR A 478 -22.34 -27.78 13.68
C THR A 478 -23.75 -27.64 13.11
N GLY A 479 -23.94 -26.80 12.11
CA GLY A 479 -25.23 -26.62 11.45
C GLY A 479 -25.11 -26.07 10.05
N LYS A 480 -25.97 -26.54 9.18
CA LYS A 480 -26.16 -26.07 7.81
C LYS A 480 -27.61 -25.71 7.61
N ARG A 481 -27.87 -24.65 6.91
CA ARG A 481 -29.21 -24.23 6.51
C ARG A 481 -29.19 -23.83 5.03
N ASP A 482 -30.02 -24.48 4.26
CA ASP A 482 -30.19 -24.18 2.84
C ASP A 482 -30.74 -22.78 2.63
N PRO A 483 -30.50 -22.18 1.46
CA PRO A 483 -31.09 -20.89 1.11
C PRO A 483 -32.62 -20.94 1.20
N TYR A 484 -33.20 -19.98 1.89
CA TYR A 484 -34.66 -19.91 2.09
C TYR A 484 -35.19 -18.48 1.99
N VAL A 485 -36.47 -18.38 1.72
CA VAL A 485 -37.20 -17.12 1.84
C VAL A 485 -37.73 -17.02 3.28
N PRO A 486 -37.31 -16.01 4.05
CA PRO A 486 -37.74 -15.87 5.46
C PRO A 486 -39.25 -15.61 5.55
N MET A 487 -39.86 -15.91 6.67
CA MET A 487 -41.20 -15.43 6.97
C MET A 487 -41.16 -13.91 7.23
N LEU A 488 -42.27 -13.22 6.99
CA LEU A 488 -42.35 -11.78 7.18
C LEU A 488 -41.87 -11.36 8.58
N ASP A 489 -42.26 -12.08 9.61
CA ASP A 489 -41.89 -11.77 11.01
C ASP A 489 -40.37 -11.75 11.24
N GLU A 490 -39.59 -12.54 10.48
CA GLU A 490 -38.12 -12.57 10.60
C GLU A 490 -37.44 -11.32 10.01
N VAL A 491 -38.13 -10.59 9.14
CA VAL A 491 -37.59 -9.45 8.37
C VAL A 491 -38.50 -8.24 8.41
N LYS A 492 -39.54 -8.23 9.27
CA LYS A 492 -40.60 -7.23 9.30
C LYS A 492 -40.09 -5.81 9.39
N ASP A 493 -39.11 -5.57 10.25
CA ASP A 493 -38.56 -4.22 10.44
C ASP A 493 -37.82 -3.74 9.18
N ARG A 494 -37.03 -4.63 8.56
CA ARG A 494 -36.36 -4.33 7.30
C ARG A 494 -37.35 -4.07 6.17
N VAL A 495 -38.37 -4.90 6.03
CA VAL A 495 -39.42 -4.71 5.04
C VAL A 495 -40.16 -3.39 5.23
N ARG A 496 -40.45 -3.02 6.49
CA ARG A 496 -41.07 -1.73 6.83
C ARG A 496 -40.20 -0.56 6.41
N GLU A 497 -38.90 -0.61 6.72
CA GLU A 497 -37.95 0.43 6.34
C GLU A 497 -37.84 0.57 4.81
N ASP A 498 -37.79 -0.55 4.09
CA ASP A 498 -37.75 -0.55 2.62
C ASP A 498 -39.04 0.02 2.03
N ALA A 499 -40.19 -0.35 2.57
CA ALA A 499 -41.48 0.18 2.15
C ALA A 499 -41.60 1.70 2.42
N ILE A 500 -41.14 2.18 3.57
CA ILE A 500 -41.05 3.61 3.89
C ILE A 500 -40.16 4.33 2.88
N ARG A 501 -38.99 3.79 2.60
CA ARG A 501 -38.03 4.38 1.66
C ARG A 501 -38.63 4.49 0.25
N VAL A 502 -39.29 3.44 -0.25
CA VAL A 502 -39.90 3.46 -1.55
C VAL A 502 -41.02 4.51 -1.63
N ARG A 503 -41.91 4.58 -0.64
CA ARG A 503 -42.96 5.60 -0.59
C ARG A 503 -42.42 7.01 -0.44
N ALA A 504 -41.37 7.20 0.37
CA ALA A 504 -40.72 8.50 0.52
C ALA A 504 -40.05 8.95 -0.79
N THR A 505 -39.44 8.03 -1.54
CA THR A 505 -38.91 8.31 -2.87
C THR A 505 -40.04 8.70 -3.87
N GLU A 506 -41.17 8.00 -3.82
CA GLU A 506 -42.33 8.35 -4.66
C GLU A 506 -42.86 9.75 -4.33
N LEU A 507 -43.02 10.07 -3.06
CA LEU A 507 -43.42 11.39 -2.59
C LEU A 507 -42.43 12.49 -3.00
N SER A 508 -41.15 12.20 -2.93
CA SER A 508 -40.07 13.07 -3.43
C SER A 508 -40.25 13.37 -4.94
N ARG A 509 -40.52 12.34 -5.74
CA ARG A 509 -40.76 12.49 -7.18
C ARG A 509 -42.03 13.31 -7.49
N GLN A 510 -43.11 13.05 -6.77
CA GLN A 510 -44.34 13.82 -6.91
C GLN A 510 -44.08 15.28 -6.57
N ARG A 511 -43.48 15.57 -5.43
CA ARG A 511 -43.18 16.93 -5.01
C ARG A 511 -42.23 17.66 -5.97
N ALA A 512 -41.23 16.98 -6.49
CA ALA A 512 -40.33 17.54 -7.50
C ALA A 512 -41.08 17.95 -8.79
N ARG A 513 -42.05 17.14 -9.26
CA ARG A 513 -42.90 17.48 -10.42
C ARG A 513 -43.75 18.70 -10.17
N GLU A 514 -44.33 18.82 -8.98
CA GLU A 514 -45.18 19.96 -8.58
C GLU A 514 -44.43 21.29 -8.62
N ILE A 515 -43.18 21.30 -8.16
CA ILE A 515 -42.40 22.53 -8.04
C ILE A 515 -41.55 22.85 -9.27
N ALA A 516 -41.30 21.88 -10.16
CA ALA A 516 -40.42 22.04 -11.32
C ALA A 516 -40.74 23.26 -12.17
N ALA A 517 -42.02 23.47 -12.47
CA ALA A 517 -42.45 24.60 -13.28
C ALA A 517 -42.15 25.96 -12.62
N ALA A 518 -42.37 26.05 -11.31
CA ALA A 518 -42.06 27.26 -10.52
C ALA A 518 -40.56 27.55 -10.50
N LEU A 519 -39.73 26.53 -10.32
CA LEU A 519 -38.28 26.67 -10.32
C LEU A 519 -37.71 27.05 -11.68
N LYS A 520 -38.28 26.48 -12.77
CA LYS A 520 -37.88 26.83 -14.16
C LYS A 520 -38.22 28.27 -14.53
N ALA A 521 -39.36 28.78 -14.07
CA ALA A 521 -39.81 30.14 -14.39
C ALA A 521 -39.13 31.22 -13.52
N ALA A 522 -38.45 30.82 -12.47
CA ALA A 522 -37.87 31.73 -11.48
C ALA A 522 -36.57 32.37 -11.98
N LYS A 523 -36.45 33.70 -11.85
CA LYS A 523 -35.18 34.42 -12.06
C LYS A 523 -34.21 34.11 -10.91
N ASP A 524 -34.72 34.03 -9.67
CA ASP A 524 -33.98 33.62 -8.46
C ASP A 524 -34.39 32.18 -8.12
N PHE A 525 -33.52 31.23 -8.50
CA PHE A 525 -33.74 29.81 -8.27
C PHE A 525 -33.74 29.45 -6.78
N ALA A 526 -32.79 30.00 -6.02
CA ALA A 526 -32.66 29.73 -4.59
C ALA A 526 -33.83 30.31 -3.79
N GLY A 527 -34.26 31.56 -4.11
CA GLY A 527 -35.44 32.15 -3.52
C GLY A 527 -36.73 31.39 -3.83
N ALA A 528 -36.88 30.89 -5.07
CA ALA A 528 -38.00 30.05 -5.43
C ALA A 528 -38.03 28.70 -4.72
N ALA A 529 -36.86 28.06 -4.54
CA ALA A 529 -36.73 26.84 -3.74
C ALA A 529 -37.14 27.07 -2.29
N LYS A 530 -36.65 28.18 -1.68
CA LYS A 530 -36.98 28.56 -0.30
C LYS A 530 -38.48 28.82 -0.12
N ALA A 531 -39.13 29.45 -1.10
CA ALA A 531 -40.59 29.67 -1.10
C ALA A 531 -41.38 28.33 -1.11
N GLN A 532 -40.80 27.26 -1.62
CA GLN A 532 -41.36 25.89 -1.61
C GLN A 532 -40.95 25.08 -0.36
N GLY A 533 -40.26 25.70 0.62
CA GLY A 533 -39.78 25.05 1.83
C GLY A 533 -38.54 24.17 1.60
N LEU A 534 -37.80 24.41 0.52
CA LEU A 534 -36.61 23.65 0.15
C LEU A 534 -35.37 24.53 0.16
N GLU A 535 -34.22 23.91 0.35
CA GLU A 535 -32.91 24.59 0.32
C GLU A 535 -32.23 24.35 -1.03
N SER A 536 -31.69 25.42 -1.61
CA SER A 536 -30.80 25.34 -2.76
C SER A 536 -29.35 25.41 -2.26
N LYS A 537 -28.52 24.46 -2.62
CA LYS A 537 -27.09 24.43 -2.31
C LYS A 537 -26.26 24.69 -3.56
N ASP A 538 -25.29 25.57 -3.45
CA ASP A 538 -24.38 25.89 -4.54
C ASP A 538 -23.16 24.97 -4.51
N THR A 539 -22.66 24.59 -5.68
CA THR A 539 -21.35 23.95 -5.80
C THR A 539 -20.29 25.00 -6.16
N GLU A 540 -19.02 24.65 -6.00
CA GLU A 540 -17.98 25.27 -6.78
C GLU A 540 -18.04 24.82 -8.25
N LEU A 541 -17.10 25.25 -9.09
CA LEU A 541 -16.93 24.67 -10.43
C LEU A 541 -16.47 23.22 -10.31
N VAL A 542 -17.34 22.31 -10.71
CA VAL A 542 -17.12 20.85 -10.59
C VAL A 542 -17.06 20.19 -11.96
N ALA A 543 -16.14 19.24 -12.10
CA ALA A 543 -16.09 18.34 -13.25
C ALA A 543 -17.10 17.19 -13.10
N ARG A 544 -17.24 16.36 -14.13
CA ARG A 544 -18.06 15.13 -14.09
C ARG A 544 -17.55 14.19 -13.00
N SER A 545 -18.46 13.43 -12.44
CA SER A 545 -18.23 12.48 -11.34
C SER A 545 -17.78 13.13 -10.02
N ALA A 546 -17.95 14.44 -9.88
CA ALA A 546 -17.78 15.12 -8.60
C ALA A 546 -18.96 14.79 -7.65
N ALA A 547 -18.67 14.72 -6.36
CA ALA A 547 -19.71 14.57 -5.34
C ALA A 547 -20.50 15.88 -5.21
N LEU A 548 -21.82 15.80 -5.37
CA LEU A 548 -22.74 16.93 -5.26
C LEU A 548 -23.38 16.97 -3.86
N PRO A 549 -23.77 18.16 -3.38
CA PRO A 549 -24.41 18.30 -2.07
C PRO A 549 -25.68 17.44 -1.95
N ASP A 550 -25.82 16.72 -0.85
CA ASP A 550 -26.95 15.86 -0.46
C ASP A 550 -27.19 14.61 -1.32
N ILE A 551 -26.50 14.44 -2.44
CA ILE A 551 -26.74 13.34 -3.37
C ILE A 551 -25.48 12.53 -3.73
N GLY A 552 -24.30 13.02 -3.36
CA GLY A 552 -23.04 12.36 -3.72
C GLY A 552 -22.78 12.37 -5.24
N VAL A 553 -22.12 11.34 -5.75
CA VAL A 553 -21.84 11.18 -7.19
C VAL A 553 -23.09 10.63 -7.89
N SER A 554 -23.58 11.32 -8.91
CA SER A 554 -24.75 10.89 -9.70
C SER A 554 -24.52 11.07 -11.20
N PRO A 555 -24.32 9.99 -11.95
CA PRO A 555 -24.18 10.02 -13.40
C PRO A 555 -25.39 10.60 -14.13
N GLU A 556 -26.60 10.42 -13.56
CA GLU A 556 -27.86 10.95 -14.12
C GLU A 556 -27.86 12.47 -14.04
N VAL A 557 -27.43 13.03 -12.93
CA VAL A 557 -27.29 14.49 -12.73
C VAL A 557 -26.21 15.04 -13.64
N ASP A 558 -25.06 14.41 -13.72
CA ASP A 558 -23.96 14.81 -14.60
C ASP A 558 -24.43 14.89 -16.07
N LYS A 559 -25.13 13.85 -16.56
CA LYS A 559 -25.64 13.81 -17.93
C LYS A 559 -26.50 15.03 -18.24
N VAL A 560 -27.37 15.44 -17.32
CA VAL A 560 -28.26 16.59 -17.49
C VAL A 560 -27.50 17.90 -17.30
N ALA A 561 -26.68 18.04 -16.24
CA ALA A 561 -25.93 19.25 -15.92
C ALA A 561 -25.06 19.71 -17.09
N PHE A 562 -24.32 18.77 -17.68
CA PHE A 562 -23.44 19.05 -18.81
C PHE A 562 -24.14 19.15 -20.19
N SER A 563 -25.46 18.88 -20.28
CA SER A 563 -26.25 19.12 -21.48
C SER A 563 -26.97 20.46 -21.45
N LEU A 564 -27.16 21.06 -20.28
CA LEU A 564 -27.87 22.32 -20.11
C LEU A 564 -26.96 23.52 -20.38
N PRO A 565 -27.49 24.61 -21.01
CA PRO A 565 -26.72 25.86 -21.10
C PRO A 565 -26.62 26.54 -19.73
N ALA A 566 -25.70 27.51 -19.60
CA ALA A 566 -25.64 28.40 -18.45
C ALA A 566 -27.01 29.09 -18.23
N GLY A 567 -27.46 29.14 -16.98
CA GLY A 567 -28.82 29.61 -16.61
C GLY A 567 -29.93 28.56 -16.77
N GLY A 568 -29.66 27.43 -17.43
CA GLY A 568 -30.64 26.37 -17.66
C GLY A 568 -31.03 25.63 -16.39
N VAL A 569 -32.34 25.30 -16.26
CA VAL A 569 -32.90 24.53 -15.14
C VAL A 569 -33.40 23.19 -15.66
N SER A 570 -33.07 22.11 -14.95
CA SER A 570 -33.45 20.75 -15.33
C SER A 570 -34.93 20.45 -15.09
N ASP A 571 -35.41 19.42 -15.74
CA ASP A 571 -36.54 18.64 -15.25
C ASP A 571 -36.14 17.88 -13.98
N PRO A 572 -37.11 17.36 -13.20
CA PRO A 572 -36.81 16.48 -12.09
C PRO A 572 -35.97 15.26 -12.51
N ILE A 573 -34.78 15.13 -11.94
CA ILE A 573 -33.85 14.04 -12.23
C ILE A 573 -33.98 13.02 -11.10
N SER A 574 -34.33 11.78 -11.42
CA SER A 574 -34.39 10.69 -10.45
C SER A 574 -32.97 10.22 -10.11
N THR A 575 -32.68 10.10 -8.85
CA THR A 575 -31.44 9.51 -8.30
C THR A 575 -31.80 8.29 -7.45
N ASN A 576 -30.76 7.57 -6.94
CA ASN A 576 -30.98 6.42 -6.06
C ASN A 576 -31.70 6.80 -4.75
N ASP A 577 -31.47 8.03 -4.24
CA ASP A 577 -31.94 8.46 -2.93
C ASP A 577 -33.07 9.51 -3.01
N GLY A 578 -33.67 9.73 -4.19
CA GLY A 578 -34.76 10.69 -4.34
C GLY A 578 -34.81 11.37 -5.70
N THR A 579 -35.07 12.65 -5.71
CA THR A 579 -35.19 13.45 -6.93
C THR A 579 -34.46 14.78 -6.76
N VAL A 580 -33.84 15.25 -7.83
CA VAL A 580 -33.05 16.49 -7.84
C VAL A 580 -33.51 17.40 -8.96
N ILE A 581 -33.54 18.70 -8.69
CA ILE A 581 -33.66 19.74 -9.73
C ILE A 581 -32.41 20.60 -9.63
N ILE A 582 -31.73 20.80 -10.73
CA ILE A 582 -30.53 21.60 -10.81
C ILE A 582 -30.70 22.81 -11.72
N ARG A 583 -29.92 23.86 -11.41
CA ARG A 583 -29.70 24.98 -12.32
C ARG A 583 -28.20 25.08 -12.58
N VAL A 584 -27.82 25.21 -13.84
CA VAL A 584 -26.43 25.52 -14.22
C VAL A 584 -26.23 27.03 -14.01
N ALA A 585 -25.53 27.42 -12.93
CA ALA A 585 -25.27 28.82 -12.65
C ALA A 585 -24.15 29.38 -13.55
N GLU A 586 -23.12 28.58 -13.79
CA GLU A 586 -21.96 28.93 -14.59
C GLU A 586 -21.46 27.69 -15.34
N ARG A 587 -20.85 27.88 -16.50
CA ARG A 587 -20.23 26.83 -17.30
C ARG A 587 -18.85 27.28 -17.73
N ASP A 588 -17.87 26.47 -17.43
CA ASP A 588 -16.48 26.65 -17.81
C ASP A 588 -16.17 25.65 -18.94
N GLU A 589 -16.26 26.15 -20.17
CA GLU A 589 -16.04 25.33 -21.36
C GLU A 589 -14.57 25.33 -21.73
N VAL A 590 -14.08 24.18 -22.18
CA VAL A 590 -12.70 24.04 -22.66
C VAL A 590 -12.49 24.94 -23.88
N THR A 591 -11.54 25.84 -23.79
CA THR A 591 -11.17 26.73 -24.90
C THR A 591 -10.35 26.00 -25.96
N PRO A 592 -10.35 26.46 -27.23
CA PRO A 592 -9.49 25.90 -28.27
C PRO A 592 -7.98 25.99 -27.93
N GLU A 593 -7.58 27.02 -27.20
CA GLU A 593 -6.20 27.23 -26.74
C GLU A 593 -5.81 26.18 -25.69
N GLU A 594 -6.63 25.93 -24.71
CA GLU A 594 -6.41 24.90 -23.68
C GLU A 594 -6.33 23.50 -24.29
N LEU A 595 -7.27 23.19 -25.20
CA LEU A 595 -7.26 21.94 -25.94
C LEU A 595 -5.94 21.77 -26.72
N LYS A 596 -5.53 22.80 -27.44
CA LYS A 596 -4.29 22.77 -28.23
C LYS A 596 -3.05 22.57 -27.35
N GLN A 597 -2.98 23.23 -26.19
CA GLN A 597 -1.85 23.12 -25.28
C GLN A 597 -1.81 21.77 -24.57
N GLY A 598 -2.97 21.23 -24.18
CA GLY A 598 -3.07 19.98 -23.43
C GLY A 598 -3.10 18.72 -24.29
N LYS A 599 -3.38 18.83 -25.60
CA LYS A 599 -3.72 17.72 -26.48
C LYS A 599 -2.69 16.59 -26.51
N GLU A 600 -1.40 16.91 -26.67
CA GLU A 600 -0.36 15.89 -26.79
C GLU A 600 -0.12 15.14 -25.47
N ALA A 601 -0.04 15.87 -24.35
CA ALA A 601 0.10 15.26 -23.03
C ALA A 601 -1.11 14.36 -22.71
N PHE A 602 -2.31 14.82 -23.06
CA PHE A 602 -3.53 14.05 -22.84
C PHE A 602 -3.63 12.84 -23.77
N ARG A 603 -3.13 12.92 -25.00
CA ARG A 603 -3.01 11.79 -25.93
C ARG A 603 -2.22 10.66 -25.30
N GLU A 604 -1.03 10.99 -24.80
CA GLU A 604 -0.16 10.03 -24.14
C GLU A 604 -0.82 9.44 -22.88
N GLN A 605 -1.45 10.26 -22.08
CA GLN A 605 -2.19 9.80 -20.90
C GLN A 605 -3.29 8.82 -21.28
N LEU A 606 -4.17 9.18 -22.21
CA LEU A 606 -5.31 8.37 -22.64
C LEU A 606 -4.85 7.05 -23.28
N LEU A 607 -3.80 7.10 -24.09
CA LEU A 607 -3.19 5.93 -24.70
C LEU A 607 -2.62 4.99 -23.63
N ASN A 608 -1.90 5.52 -22.65
CA ASN A 608 -1.35 4.74 -21.55
C ASN A 608 -2.44 4.12 -20.66
N GLU A 609 -3.51 4.86 -20.36
CA GLU A 609 -4.67 4.31 -19.64
C GLU A 609 -5.26 3.11 -20.40
N ARG A 610 -5.46 3.20 -21.70
CA ARG A 610 -6.01 2.11 -22.53
C ARG A 610 -5.08 0.92 -22.62
N ARG A 611 -3.80 1.17 -22.84
CA ARG A 611 -2.76 0.13 -22.86
C ARG A 611 -2.74 -0.65 -21.55
N ASN A 612 -2.81 0.06 -20.42
CA ASN A 612 -2.83 -0.56 -19.10
C ASN A 612 -4.09 -1.39 -18.87
N LEU A 613 -5.27 -0.86 -19.21
CA LEU A 613 -6.54 -1.58 -19.08
C LEU A 613 -6.57 -2.85 -19.94
N PHE A 614 -6.12 -2.75 -21.19
CA PHE A 614 -6.07 -3.90 -22.08
C PHE A 614 -5.09 -4.95 -21.60
N TYR A 615 -3.88 -4.52 -21.23
CA TYR A 615 -2.85 -5.42 -20.71
C TYR A 615 -3.32 -6.14 -19.44
N SER A 616 -3.93 -5.43 -18.51
CA SER A 616 -4.48 -6.01 -17.28
C SER A 616 -5.59 -7.03 -17.58
N ALA A 617 -6.54 -6.68 -18.45
CA ALA A 617 -7.62 -7.59 -18.86
C ALA A 617 -7.08 -8.82 -19.59
N TYR A 618 -6.09 -8.63 -20.48
CA TYR A 618 -5.43 -9.72 -21.17
C TYR A 618 -4.73 -10.66 -20.21
N MET A 619 -3.92 -10.13 -19.28
CA MET A 619 -3.19 -10.92 -18.29
C MET A 619 -4.12 -11.66 -17.32
N THR A 620 -5.26 -11.06 -16.97
CA THR A 620 -6.29 -11.75 -16.17
C THR A 620 -6.75 -13.03 -16.88
N LYS A 621 -7.12 -12.93 -18.17
CA LYS A 621 -7.52 -14.10 -18.98
C LYS A 621 -6.38 -15.07 -19.25
N ALA A 622 -5.15 -14.59 -19.36
CA ALA A 622 -3.99 -15.46 -19.54
C ALA A 622 -3.74 -16.29 -18.27
N LYS A 623 -3.83 -15.67 -17.08
CA LYS A 623 -3.67 -16.34 -15.80
C LYS A 623 -4.74 -17.42 -15.54
N GLU A 624 -5.97 -17.23 -15.99
CA GLU A 624 -7.03 -18.26 -15.90
C GLU A 624 -6.65 -19.59 -16.60
N LYS A 625 -5.76 -19.54 -17.59
CA LYS A 625 -5.28 -20.69 -18.36
C LYS A 625 -3.96 -21.27 -17.83
N MET A 626 -3.34 -20.61 -16.86
CA MET A 626 -2.08 -21.02 -16.26
C MET A 626 -2.33 -21.90 -15.03
N ASN A 627 -1.42 -22.83 -14.80
CA ASN A 627 -1.38 -23.56 -13.53
C ASN A 627 -0.69 -22.68 -12.50
N ILE A 628 -1.47 -22.04 -11.65
CA ILE A 628 -0.98 -21.19 -10.55
C ILE A 628 -1.34 -21.86 -9.23
N GLN A 629 -0.33 -22.23 -8.46
CA GLN A 629 -0.50 -22.85 -7.14
C GLN A 629 0.21 -22.00 -6.09
N ILE A 630 -0.49 -21.63 -5.03
CA ILE A 630 0.07 -20.88 -3.90
C ILE A 630 0.10 -21.80 -2.68
N ASN A 631 1.26 -21.95 -2.08
CA ASN A 631 1.44 -22.71 -0.86
C ASN A 631 1.17 -21.82 0.37
N ASN A 632 -0.08 -21.73 0.77
CA ASN A 632 -0.50 -20.87 1.87
C ASN A 632 0.16 -21.21 3.21
N GLU A 633 0.58 -22.47 3.42
CA GLU A 633 1.29 -22.87 4.64
C GLU A 633 2.70 -22.23 4.69
N VAL A 634 3.43 -22.29 3.58
CA VAL A 634 4.76 -21.66 3.48
C VAL A 634 4.63 -20.15 3.55
N VAL A 635 3.67 -19.55 2.83
CA VAL A 635 3.40 -18.09 2.90
C VAL A 635 3.15 -17.66 4.35
N THR A 636 2.33 -18.38 5.10
CA THR A 636 2.04 -18.07 6.50
C THR A 636 3.29 -18.15 7.37
N ARG A 637 4.15 -19.17 7.17
CA ARG A 637 5.41 -19.31 7.91
C ARG A 637 6.39 -18.18 7.59
N VAL A 638 6.54 -17.84 6.31
CA VAL A 638 7.39 -16.74 5.85
C VAL A 638 6.90 -15.42 6.42
N SER A 639 5.59 -15.14 6.35
CA SER A 639 4.99 -13.91 6.88
C SER A 639 5.18 -13.78 8.40
N THR A 640 5.11 -14.88 9.13
CA THR A 640 5.37 -14.89 10.57
C THR A 640 6.84 -14.61 10.89
N GLN A 641 7.75 -15.10 10.06
CA GLN A 641 9.20 -14.88 10.21
C GLN A 641 9.62 -13.44 9.89
N ILE A 642 8.96 -12.80 8.90
CA ILE A 642 9.28 -11.44 8.45
C ILE A 642 8.66 -10.38 9.37
N GLY A 643 7.59 -10.71 10.07
CA GLY A 643 6.91 -9.82 11.03
C GLY A 643 7.66 -9.61 12.35
N VAL A 644 8.91 -10.12 12.49
CA VAL A 644 9.77 -9.99 13.67
C VAL A 644 10.72 -8.80 13.54
#